data_33c85663fad5af43b1b757bde839c57f
#
_entry.id   33c85663fad5af43b1b757bde839c57f
#
_cell.length_a   1.000
_cell.length_b   1.000
_cell.length_c   1.000
_cell.angle_alpha   90.00
_cell.angle_beta   90.00
_cell.angle_gamma   90.00
#
_symmetry.space_group_name_H-M   'P 1'
#
loop_
_entity.id
_entity.type
_entity.pdbx_description
1 polymer ?
#
loop_
_entity_poly.entity_id
_entity_poly.type
_entity_poly.pdbx_seq_one_letter_code
_entity_poly.pdbx_strand_id
1 'polypeptide(L)'
;MTRRVRRRLCKDGGKGKDVAADEERELVSCSSSSRRRGGLGVAVAARGGGGGGSGSCVVDWRTLPDDTVLQLFGRLNYRDRASMAAACRTWRDLGASPCLWSALDLRAHRCDAEVASSLSSRCGSLRRLRLRGHEAAAAASGLRARGLREVVADGCRGLTDATLAVLAARHEALESLQIGPDPLERISSDALRQVAFCCSRLRRLRLSGLRDADADAIGALARYCPLLEDVAFLDCGSVDEAAIAGILSLRFLSVAGCHNLKWATASTSWAQLPSLVAVDVSRTDVSPSAISRLISHSKTLKLICTLNCKSVEEEQAHNPGAFSNSKGKLVLTITSHIFKSVVSLFPDKVVKENEVFNECNWKGKDNALGDMMSWLEWILSQTLLRIAESNPQGMDDFWLQQGADMLLSLVKSSQEDVQERAATTLATFVVIDDESANVDAARSEAVMRVGGIPMLLDLARCSRESAQSEAAKAIANLSVNAKVAKAVADEGGITILTNLARSMNRLVAEEAAGGLWNLSVGEEHKAAIAAAGGIKALVDLILRWPAGTDGVLERAAGALANLAADDKCSMEVAKAGGVHALVMLARSCKLEGVLEQAARALANLAAHGDNNNNNAAVGQEAGALEALVQLTSSQNEGVRQEAAGALWNLSFDDRNREGIAAAGGVEALVSLAQECLNASEGLQERAAGALWGLSVSEANSMAIGQEGGVAPLLTLAQSDVEDVHETAAGALWNLAFYSGNALCIVEEGGVPILVRLCSSSGSKMARFMSALALAYMFDGRMDEVALVGTSSEGSSKSVNVEGARRMALKHIQTFVLTFSDPQVFTTASTSSASAALSQIADAVFIQEAGHLRCSGAEIARFVAMLRNPASILRACAAFALLQFTIPGGRHAVHHAGLLQKAGAARVLRAAAAATTASIEAKVFARIVLRNLEHHQTGTST
;
A
#
# COMPACT_ATOMS: atom_id res chain seq x y z
N MET A 1 22.47 16.35 1.05
CA MET A 1 21.12 16.32 0.47
C MET A 1 20.40 14.98 0.63
N THR A 2 21.01 13.83 0.39
CA THR A 2 20.36 12.52 0.49
C THR A 2 19.70 12.17 1.84
N ARG A 3 20.16 12.69 2.97
CA ARG A 3 19.56 12.40 4.28
C ARG A 3 18.31 13.22 4.63
N ARG A 4 18.11 14.43 4.08
CA ARG A 4 16.91 15.26 4.33
C ARG A 4 15.70 14.76 3.55
N VAL A 5 15.88 14.36 2.31
CA VAL A 5 14.81 13.78 1.46
C VAL A 5 14.22 12.49 2.07
N ARG A 6 15.05 11.67 2.74
CA ARG A 6 14.61 10.43 3.40
C ARG A 6 13.62 10.61 4.55
N ARG A 7 13.73 11.68 5.34
CA ARG A 7 12.89 11.86 6.54
C ARG A 7 11.48 12.37 6.28
N ARG A 8 11.21 13.01 5.14
CA ARG A 8 9.88 13.57 4.83
C ARG A 8 8.97 12.64 4.04
N LEU A 9 9.49 11.66 3.33
CA LEU A 9 8.70 10.71 2.51
C LEU A 9 7.75 9.79 3.31
N CYS A 10 7.85 9.77 4.63
CA CYS A 10 6.99 8.95 5.49
C CYS A 10 5.82 9.70 6.14
N LYS A 11 5.57 11.00 5.86
CA LYS A 11 4.61 11.79 6.65
C LYS A 11 3.43 12.42 5.89
N ASP A 12 3.45 12.54 4.57
CA ASP A 12 2.37 13.23 3.86
C ASP A 12 1.64 12.30 2.88
N GLY A 13 0.67 11.56 3.43
CA GLY A 13 -0.47 11.05 2.70
C GLY A 13 -1.68 11.91 3.05
N GLY A 14 -1.97 12.92 2.28
CA GLY A 14 -3.03 13.86 2.60
C GLY A 14 -3.88 14.28 1.40
N LYS A 15 -5.11 13.79 1.40
CA LYS A 15 -6.35 14.44 0.91
C LYS A 15 -6.39 14.96 -0.53
N GLY A 16 -6.95 14.19 -1.43
CA GLY A 16 -7.54 14.66 -2.68
C GLY A 16 -9.03 14.31 -2.74
N LYS A 17 -9.87 15.29 -3.05
CA LYS A 17 -11.32 15.19 -3.13
C LYS A 17 -11.78 14.60 -4.46
N ASP A 18 -12.84 13.80 -4.39
CA ASP A 18 -13.59 13.20 -5.49
C ASP A 18 -14.17 14.20 -6.49
N VAL A 19 -14.11 13.82 -7.77
CA VAL A 19 -15.15 14.14 -8.76
C VAL A 19 -15.43 12.88 -9.58
N ALA A 20 -16.64 12.37 -9.44
CA ALA A 20 -17.18 11.30 -10.24
C ALA A 20 -17.52 11.79 -11.66
N ALA A 21 -17.22 11.00 -12.68
CA ALA A 21 -17.90 11.05 -13.98
C ALA A 21 -17.92 9.67 -14.62
N ASP A 22 -19.14 9.18 -14.81
CA ASP A 22 -19.50 8.08 -15.68
C ASP A 22 -19.08 8.33 -17.13
N GLU A 23 -18.56 7.32 -17.80
CA GLU A 23 -18.86 7.06 -19.20
C GLU A 23 -18.56 5.62 -19.62
N GLU A 24 -19.61 4.95 -20.05
CA GLU A 24 -19.61 3.68 -20.79
C GLU A 24 -19.14 3.88 -22.25
N ARG A 25 -18.62 2.78 -22.82
CA ARG A 25 -18.51 2.32 -24.22
C ARG A 25 -17.05 2.08 -24.64
N GLU A 26 -16.70 1.06 -25.37
CA GLU A 26 -17.32 0.15 -26.34
C GLU A 26 -16.36 -1.02 -26.61
N LEU A 27 -16.93 -2.17 -26.87
CA LEU A 27 -16.28 -3.40 -27.36
C LEU A 27 -15.68 -3.21 -28.77
N VAL A 28 -14.42 -3.59 -28.92
CA VAL A 28 -13.93 -4.03 -30.26
C VAL A 28 -13.19 -5.35 -30.10
N SER A 29 -13.77 -6.34 -30.72
CA SER A 29 -13.22 -7.67 -30.95
C SER A 29 -12.03 -7.62 -31.91
N CYS A 30 -10.98 -8.34 -31.63
CA CYS A 30 -10.06 -8.83 -32.65
C CYS A 30 -9.55 -10.24 -32.35
N SER A 31 -9.79 -11.02 -33.32
CA SER A 31 -9.57 -12.42 -33.61
C SER A 31 -8.17 -12.97 -33.35
N SER A 32 -8.21 -14.19 -32.86
CA SER A 32 -7.30 -15.33 -33.01
C SER A 32 -6.11 -15.21 -33.97
N SER A 33 -4.92 -15.53 -33.48
CA SER A 33 -3.93 -16.26 -34.26
C SER A 33 -3.14 -17.23 -33.40
N SER A 34 -3.28 -18.47 -33.73
CA SER A 34 -2.52 -19.62 -33.24
C SER A 34 -1.05 -19.51 -33.59
N ARG A 35 -0.15 -19.74 -32.62
CA ARG A 35 1.18 -20.31 -32.92
C ARG A 35 1.79 -21.08 -31.75
N ARG A 36 1.83 -22.39 -31.99
CA ARG A 36 2.90 -23.38 -31.79
C ARG A 36 3.73 -23.40 -30.50
N ARG A 37 3.60 -24.58 -29.90
CA ARG A 37 4.45 -25.24 -28.92
C ARG A 37 5.95 -25.01 -29.20
N GLY A 38 6.67 -24.56 -28.15
CA GLY A 38 8.09 -24.73 -27.99
C GLY A 38 8.34 -25.40 -26.65
N GLY A 39 8.59 -26.70 -26.67
CA GLY A 39 9.01 -27.44 -25.48
C GLY A 39 10.45 -27.09 -25.13
N LEU A 40 10.68 -26.60 -23.94
CA LEU A 40 12.04 -26.57 -23.36
C LEU A 40 12.24 -27.84 -22.53
N GLY A 41 12.89 -28.80 -23.16
CA GLY A 41 13.50 -29.93 -22.48
C GLY A 41 14.74 -29.48 -21.73
N VAL A 42 14.71 -29.56 -20.40
CA VAL A 42 15.92 -29.42 -19.60
C VAL A 42 16.63 -30.76 -19.62
N ALA A 43 17.71 -30.87 -20.42
CA ALA A 43 18.63 -31.97 -20.37
C ALA A 43 19.56 -31.79 -19.18
N VAL A 44 19.43 -32.64 -18.18
CA VAL A 44 20.39 -32.81 -17.09
C VAL A 44 21.53 -33.72 -17.59
N ALA A 45 22.67 -33.14 -17.87
CA ALA A 45 23.92 -33.89 -18.16
C ALA A 45 24.52 -34.39 -16.84
N ALA A 46 24.57 -35.70 -16.69
CA ALA A 46 25.33 -36.35 -15.65
C ALA A 46 26.81 -36.31 -15.99
N ARG A 47 27.65 -35.71 -15.13
CA ARG A 47 29.08 -36.00 -15.06
C ARG A 47 29.41 -36.49 -13.64
N GLY A 48 29.90 -37.70 -13.59
CA GLY A 48 30.32 -38.33 -12.36
C GLY A 48 31.69 -37.85 -11.88
N GLY A 49 31.93 -38.02 -10.60
CA GLY A 49 33.25 -37.89 -9.95
C GLY A 49 33.14 -37.62 -8.47
N GLY A 50 33.14 -38.69 -7.68
CA GLY A 50 33.85 -38.94 -6.42
C GLY A 50 33.74 -38.00 -5.23
N GLY A 51 33.20 -38.52 -4.11
CA GLY A 51 33.76 -38.32 -2.78
C GLY A 51 32.91 -37.55 -1.77
N GLY A 52 32.39 -38.24 -0.76
CA GLY A 52 32.15 -37.63 0.58
C GLY A 52 30.71 -37.34 0.95
N GLY A 53 30.06 -38.25 1.68
CA GLY A 53 28.81 -38.29 2.32
C GLY A 53 28.12 -37.04 2.88
N SER A 54 26.94 -36.89 2.46
CA SER A 54 25.72 -36.56 3.23
C SER A 54 24.56 -37.04 2.36
N GLY A 55 23.91 -38.13 2.77
CA GLY A 55 22.83 -38.75 2.01
C GLY A 55 21.59 -37.87 2.01
N SER A 56 21.44 -37.00 1.03
CA SER A 56 20.14 -36.46 0.62
C SER A 56 19.41 -37.66 -0.04
N CYS A 57 18.51 -38.30 0.70
CA CYS A 57 17.55 -39.25 0.13
C CYS A 57 16.72 -38.47 -0.92
N VAL A 58 17.08 -38.64 -2.17
CA VAL A 58 16.19 -38.24 -3.27
C VAL A 58 14.98 -39.16 -3.22
N VAL A 59 13.90 -38.65 -2.63
CA VAL A 59 12.64 -39.39 -2.59
C VAL A 59 12.14 -39.51 -4.03
N ASP A 60 12.08 -40.72 -4.56
CA ASP A 60 11.42 -40.97 -5.84
C ASP A 60 9.89 -40.89 -5.63
N TRP A 61 9.33 -39.71 -5.97
CA TRP A 61 7.89 -39.44 -5.86
C TRP A 61 7.00 -40.41 -6.63
N ARG A 62 7.56 -41.19 -7.55
CA ARG A 62 6.83 -42.21 -8.31
C ARG A 62 6.57 -43.51 -7.54
N THR A 63 7.32 -43.73 -6.47
CA THR A 63 7.19 -44.90 -5.61
C THR A 63 6.31 -44.70 -4.40
N LEU A 64 5.67 -43.50 -4.26
CA LEU A 64 4.74 -43.27 -3.17
C LEU A 64 3.52 -44.16 -3.28
N PRO A 65 3.03 -44.74 -2.16
CA PRO A 65 1.78 -45.48 -2.11
C PRO A 65 0.60 -44.64 -2.56
N ASP A 66 -0.35 -45.21 -3.27
CA ASP A 66 -1.55 -44.55 -3.80
C ASP A 66 -2.31 -43.77 -2.73
N ASP A 67 -2.46 -44.32 -1.54
CA ASP A 67 -3.12 -43.68 -0.42
C ASP A 67 -2.41 -42.43 0.04
N THR A 68 -1.08 -42.39 0.02
CA THR A 68 -0.27 -41.22 0.34
C THR A 68 -0.46 -40.13 -0.72
N VAL A 69 -0.46 -40.54 -1.98
CA VAL A 69 -0.69 -39.61 -3.12
C VAL A 69 -2.12 -39.05 -3.03
N LEU A 70 -3.13 -39.86 -2.72
CA LEU A 70 -4.50 -39.41 -2.52
C LEU A 70 -4.64 -38.46 -1.33
N GLN A 71 -3.91 -38.66 -0.24
CA GLN A 71 -3.87 -37.75 0.89
C GLN A 71 -3.24 -36.39 0.50
N LEU A 72 -2.16 -36.41 -0.29
CA LEU A 72 -1.56 -35.19 -0.85
C LEU A 72 -2.57 -34.46 -1.75
N PHE A 73 -3.19 -35.18 -2.70
CA PHE A 73 -4.23 -34.59 -3.55
C PHE A 73 -5.39 -34.00 -2.72
N GLY A 74 -5.77 -34.66 -1.63
CA GLY A 74 -6.85 -34.17 -0.75
C GLY A 74 -6.57 -32.82 -0.10
N ARG A 75 -5.29 -32.46 0.07
CA ARG A 75 -4.86 -31.18 0.65
C ARG A 75 -4.70 -30.06 -0.36
N LEU A 76 -4.74 -30.37 -1.66
CA LEU A 76 -4.56 -29.41 -2.74
C LEU A 76 -5.90 -28.83 -3.20
N ASN A 77 -5.88 -27.57 -3.65
CA ASN A 77 -7.01 -26.98 -4.39
C ASN A 77 -7.17 -27.67 -5.76
N TYR A 78 -8.26 -27.39 -6.46
CA TYR A 78 -8.57 -28.07 -7.72
C TYR A 78 -7.55 -27.78 -8.84
N ARG A 79 -6.92 -26.61 -8.86
CA ARG A 79 -5.89 -26.24 -9.86
C ARG A 79 -4.59 -26.97 -9.62
N ASP A 80 -4.15 -27.01 -8.38
CA ASP A 80 -2.93 -27.73 -7.99
C ASP A 80 -3.11 -29.23 -8.17
N ARG A 81 -4.31 -29.76 -7.90
CA ARG A 81 -4.67 -31.15 -8.27
C ARG A 81 -4.53 -31.39 -9.77
N ALA A 82 -4.98 -30.45 -10.61
CA ALA A 82 -4.85 -30.58 -12.05
C ALA A 82 -3.37 -30.53 -12.49
N SER A 83 -2.56 -29.65 -11.91
CA SER A 83 -1.13 -29.54 -12.17
C SER A 83 -0.39 -30.82 -11.74
N MET A 84 -0.68 -31.32 -10.54
CA MET A 84 -0.11 -32.56 -10.03
C MET A 84 -0.54 -33.78 -10.87
N ALA A 85 -1.80 -33.85 -11.28
CA ALA A 85 -2.32 -34.89 -12.17
C ALA A 85 -1.71 -34.85 -13.57
N ALA A 86 -1.14 -33.73 -14.01
CA ALA A 86 -0.45 -33.62 -15.28
C ALA A 86 0.97 -34.23 -15.26
N ALA A 87 1.54 -34.52 -14.08
CA ALA A 87 2.93 -34.97 -13.93
C ALA A 87 3.14 -36.40 -14.48
N CYS A 88 2.22 -37.34 -14.25
CA CYS A 88 2.34 -38.69 -14.78
C CYS A 88 0.94 -39.34 -14.95
N ARG A 89 0.91 -40.52 -15.64
CA ARG A 89 -0.36 -41.26 -15.87
C ARG A 89 -0.99 -41.73 -14.57
N THR A 90 -0.24 -42.36 -13.67
CA THR A 90 -0.70 -42.86 -12.37
C THR A 90 -1.34 -41.73 -11.55
N TRP A 91 -0.67 -40.59 -11.46
CA TRP A 91 -1.19 -39.44 -10.74
C TRP A 91 -2.42 -38.81 -11.41
N ARG A 92 -2.52 -38.93 -12.73
CA ARG A 92 -3.74 -38.51 -13.46
C ARG A 92 -4.93 -39.36 -13.09
N ASP A 93 -4.74 -40.67 -13.02
CA ASP A 93 -5.79 -41.64 -12.68
C ASP A 93 -6.20 -41.49 -11.20
N LEU A 94 -5.27 -41.36 -10.29
CA LEU A 94 -5.52 -41.08 -8.88
C LEU A 94 -6.20 -39.69 -8.70
N GLY A 95 -5.79 -38.66 -9.41
CA GLY A 95 -6.39 -37.32 -9.38
C GLY A 95 -7.84 -37.30 -9.90
N ALA A 96 -8.26 -38.29 -10.65
CA ALA A 96 -9.66 -38.47 -11.08
C ALA A 96 -10.52 -39.20 -10.05
N SER A 97 -9.95 -39.72 -8.95
CA SER A 97 -10.67 -40.50 -7.93
C SER A 97 -11.86 -39.75 -7.34
N PRO A 98 -13.06 -40.36 -7.28
CA PRO A 98 -14.28 -39.68 -6.83
C PRO A 98 -14.20 -39.08 -5.42
N CYS A 99 -13.42 -39.66 -4.53
CA CYS A 99 -13.24 -39.18 -3.16
C CYS A 99 -12.67 -37.73 -3.10
N LEU A 100 -11.83 -37.38 -4.05
CA LEU A 100 -11.22 -36.04 -4.15
C LEU A 100 -12.22 -34.96 -4.62
N TRP A 101 -13.30 -35.31 -5.28
CA TRP A 101 -14.28 -34.43 -5.91
C TRP A 101 -15.63 -34.41 -5.18
N SER A 102 -15.67 -34.85 -3.90
CA SER A 102 -16.87 -34.80 -3.07
C SER A 102 -17.20 -33.36 -2.59
N ALA A 103 -16.20 -32.49 -2.50
CA ALA A 103 -16.34 -31.10 -2.19
C ALA A 103 -15.50 -30.25 -3.16
N LEU A 104 -16.08 -29.18 -3.68
CA LEU A 104 -15.43 -28.26 -4.62
C LEU A 104 -15.61 -26.83 -4.13
N ASP A 105 -14.50 -26.16 -3.87
CA ASP A 105 -14.47 -24.76 -3.50
C ASP A 105 -13.91 -23.95 -4.69
N LEU A 106 -14.75 -23.09 -5.28
CA LEU A 106 -14.43 -22.24 -6.42
C LEU A 106 -14.30 -20.76 -6.04
N ARG A 107 -14.32 -20.42 -4.74
CA ARG A 107 -14.29 -19.04 -4.28
C ARG A 107 -12.96 -18.34 -4.51
N ALA A 108 -11.88 -19.09 -4.46
CA ALA A 108 -10.52 -18.60 -4.60
C ALA A 108 -10.08 -18.31 -6.05
N HIS A 109 -10.78 -18.87 -7.02
CA HIS A 109 -10.39 -18.81 -8.42
C HIS A 109 -11.58 -18.51 -9.32
N ARG A 110 -11.36 -17.69 -10.32
CA ARG A 110 -12.38 -17.42 -11.35
C ARG A 110 -12.77 -18.71 -12.06
N CYS A 111 -14.04 -19.05 -12.01
CA CYS A 111 -14.61 -20.21 -12.67
C CYS A 111 -15.57 -19.74 -13.76
N ASP A 112 -15.13 -19.82 -15.01
CA ASP A 112 -15.94 -19.58 -16.19
C ASP A 112 -16.61 -20.87 -16.69
N ALA A 113 -17.39 -20.76 -17.77
CA ALA A 113 -18.11 -21.89 -18.36
C ALA A 113 -17.16 -22.98 -18.91
N GLU A 114 -15.97 -22.64 -19.38
CA GLU A 114 -14.98 -23.61 -19.89
C GLU A 114 -14.40 -24.43 -18.77
N VAL A 115 -13.99 -23.77 -17.68
CA VAL A 115 -13.49 -24.45 -16.47
C VAL A 115 -14.58 -25.34 -15.88
N ALA A 116 -15.82 -24.87 -15.77
CA ALA A 116 -16.94 -25.66 -15.29
C ALA A 116 -17.20 -26.88 -16.16
N SER A 117 -17.15 -26.72 -17.49
CA SER A 117 -17.31 -27.83 -18.45
C SER A 117 -16.22 -28.88 -18.28
N SER A 118 -14.96 -28.45 -18.13
CA SER A 118 -13.82 -29.38 -17.90
C SER A 118 -13.94 -30.14 -16.58
N LEU A 119 -14.46 -29.50 -15.54
CA LEU A 119 -14.68 -30.11 -14.23
C LEU A 119 -15.88 -31.06 -14.22
N SER A 120 -16.88 -30.86 -15.08
CA SER A 120 -18.13 -31.63 -15.07
C SER A 120 -17.93 -33.12 -15.19
N SER A 121 -16.90 -33.57 -15.91
CA SER A 121 -16.57 -35.00 -16.05
C SER A 121 -16.12 -35.67 -14.75
N ARG A 122 -15.62 -34.88 -13.79
CA ARG A 122 -15.08 -35.32 -12.50
C ARG A 122 -16.06 -35.10 -11.35
N CYS A 123 -17.08 -34.28 -11.54
CA CYS A 123 -18.04 -33.84 -10.51
C CYS A 123 -19.19 -34.84 -10.23
N GLY A 124 -19.15 -36.07 -10.76
CA GLY A 124 -20.20 -37.04 -10.55
C GLY A 124 -20.47 -37.41 -9.07
N SER A 125 -19.44 -37.32 -8.21
CA SER A 125 -19.49 -37.54 -6.77
C SER A 125 -19.65 -36.30 -5.93
N LEU A 126 -19.82 -35.13 -6.54
CA LEU A 126 -19.86 -33.83 -5.86
C LEU A 126 -21.08 -33.75 -4.93
N ARG A 127 -20.84 -33.42 -3.66
CA ARG A 127 -21.86 -33.24 -2.61
C ARG A 127 -21.93 -31.82 -2.11
N ARG A 128 -20.78 -31.10 -2.08
CA ARG A 128 -20.68 -29.75 -1.59
C ARG A 128 -20.04 -28.84 -2.65
N LEU A 129 -20.65 -27.70 -2.91
CA LEU A 129 -20.19 -26.71 -3.88
C LEU A 129 -20.17 -25.33 -3.23
N ARG A 130 -19.03 -24.66 -3.27
CA ARG A 130 -18.85 -23.27 -2.82
C ARG A 130 -18.46 -22.38 -4.00
N LEU A 131 -19.15 -21.28 -4.16
CA LEU A 131 -19.03 -20.34 -5.29
C LEU A 131 -18.78 -18.92 -4.80
N ARG A 132 -18.07 -18.12 -5.59
CA ARG A 132 -17.95 -16.67 -5.36
C ARG A 132 -17.82 -15.95 -6.72
N GLY A 133 -18.42 -14.75 -6.83
CA GLY A 133 -18.27 -13.87 -7.98
C GLY A 133 -19.32 -14.06 -9.07
N HIS A 134 -19.35 -13.10 -10.02
CA HIS A 134 -20.39 -12.95 -11.02
C HIS A 134 -20.52 -14.14 -11.98
N GLU A 135 -19.39 -14.69 -12.44
CA GLU A 135 -19.37 -15.77 -13.45
C GLU A 135 -19.63 -17.15 -12.88
N ALA A 136 -19.31 -17.35 -11.59
CA ALA A 136 -19.40 -18.65 -10.94
C ALA A 136 -20.83 -19.19 -10.87
N ALA A 137 -21.86 -18.34 -10.80
CA ALA A 137 -23.26 -18.74 -10.80
C ALA A 137 -23.70 -19.38 -12.13
N ALA A 138 -23.27 -18.80 -13.25
CA ALA A 138 -23.54 -19.36 -14.59
C ALA A 138 -22.75 -20.66 -14.81
N ALA A 139 -21.50 -20.72 -14.33
CA ALA A 139 -20.67 -21.91 -14.40
C ALA A 139 -21.26 -23.07 -13.58
N ALA A 140 -21.79 -22.80 -12.39
CA ALA A 140 -22.42 -23.82 -11.54
C ALA A 140 -23.61 -24.51 -12.21
N SER A 141 -24.37 -23.75 -13.00
CA SER A 141 -25.49 -24.33 -13.78
C SER A 141 -25.01 -25.35 -14.84
N GLY A 142 -23.74 -25.29 -15.25
CA GLY A 142 -23.10 -26.21 -16.19
C GLY A 142 -22.58 -27.52 -15.55
N LEU A 143 -22.36 -27.53 -14.23
CA LEU A 143 -21.81 -28.71 -13.51
C LEU A 143 -22.83 -29.89 -13.47
N ARG A 144 -22.38 -31.08 -13.84
CA ARG A 144 -23.20 -32.30 -13.83
C ARG A 144 -22.98 -33.06 -12.53
N ALA A 145 -23.65 -32.69 -11.43
CA ALA A 145 -23.49 -33.30 -10.11
C ALA A 145 -24.85 -33.83 -9.59
N ARG A 146 -25.20 -35.08 -9.88
CA ARG A 146 -26.49 -35.68 -9.43
C ARG A 146 -26.62 -35.86 -7.91
N GLY A 147 -25.51 -35.81 -7.18
CA GLY A 147 -25.46 -36.03 -5.73
C GLY A 147 -25.23 -34.76 -4.90
N LEU A 148 -25.40 -33.59 -5.49
CA LEU A 148 -25.16 -32.31 -4.82
C LEU A 148 -26.17 -32.08 -3.70
N ARG A 149 -25.66 -31.85 -2.46
CA ARG A 149 -26.48 -31.68 -1.25
C ARG A 149 -26.35 -30.28 -0.66
N GLU A 150 -25.24 -29.65 -0.85
CA GLU A 150 -24.94 -28.34 -0.25
C GLU A 150 -24.40 -27.38 -1.31
N VAL A 151 -25.01 -26.19 -1.39
CA VAL A 151 -24.54 -25.07 -2.22
C VAL A 151 -24.42 -23.84 -1.34
N VAL A 152 -23.23 -23.22 -1.39
CA VAL A 152 -22.95 -21.92 -0.79
C VAL A 152 -22.48 -20.98 -1.87
N ALA A 153 -23.21 -19.88 -2.08
CA ALA A 153 -22.94 -18.89 -3.12
C ALA A 153 -22.76 -17.52 -2.46
N ASP A 154 -21.49 -17.11 -2.27
CA ASP A 154 -21.11 -15.84 -1.67
C ASP A 154 -20.79 -14.82 -2.76
N GLY A 155 -21.31 -13.58 -2.66
CA GLY A 155 -20.96 -12.50 -3.59
C GLY A 155 -21.31 -12.79 -5.05
N CYS A 156 -22.34 -13.59 -5.33
CA CYS A 156 -22.72 -14.01 -6.67
C CYS A 156 -23.71 -13.02 -7.31
N ARG A 157 -23.29 -11.82 -7.65
CA ARG A 157 -24.13 -10.77 -8.29
C ARG A 157 -24.76 -11.19 -9.63
N GLY A 158 -24.24 -12.23 -10.27
CA GLY A 158 -24.81 -12.80 -11.52
C GLY A 158 -25.88 -13.88 -11.29
N LEU A 159 -26.25 -14.16 -10.04
CA LEU A 159 -27.32 -15.11 -9.76
C LEU A 159 -28.68 -14.48 -10.09
N THR A 160 -29.44 -15.14 -10.96
CA THR A 160 -30.78 -14.72 -11.41
C THR A 160 -31.80 -15.82 -11.15
N ASP A 161 -33.08 -15.49 -11.24
CA ASP A 161 -34.18 -16.48 -11.16
C ASP A 161 -33.95 -17.69 -12.06
N ALA A 162 -33.57 -17.43 -13.33
CA ALA A 162 -33.29 -18.48 -14.29
C ALA A 162 -32.14 -19.41 -13.88
N THR A 163 -31.02 -18.84 -13.38
CA THR A 163 -29.88 -19.64 -12.95
C THR A 163 -30.19 -20.45 -11.70
N LEU A 164 -30.95 -19.87 -10.76
CA LEU A 164 -31.37 -20.54 -9.54
C LEU A 164 -32.39 -21.65 -9.83
N ALA A 165 -33.36 -21.40 -10.71
CA ALA A 165 -34.32 -22.41 -11.15
C ALA A 165 -33.63 -23.60 -11.84
N VAL A 166 -32.65 -23.36 -12.71
CA VAL A 166 -31.87 -24.43 -13.36
C VAL A 166 -31.07 -25.22 -12.32
N LEU A 167 -30.46 -24.54 -11.35
CA LEU A 167 -29.70 -25.20 -10.27
C LEU A 167 -30.61 -26.07 -9.42
N ALA A 168 -31.78 -25.56 -9.01
CA ALA A 168 -32.76 -26.30 -8.23
C ALA A 168 -33.32 -27.51 -8.99
N ALA A 169 -33.71 -27.35 -10.26
CA ALA A 169 -34.24 -28.40 -11.08
C ALA A 169 -33.24 -29.55 -11.37
N ARG A 170 -31.93 -29.23 -11.40
CA ARG A 170 -30.90 -30.25 -11.63
C ARG A 170 -30.47 -30.99 -10.37
N HIS A 171 -30.73 -30.44 -9.17
CA HIS A 171 -30.17 -30.93 -7.91
C HIS A 171 -31.29 -31.17 -6.87
N GLU A 172 -32.23 -32.06 -7.21
CA GLU A 172 -33.38 -32.45 -6.33
C GLU A 172 -32.95 -33.01 -4.96
N ALA A 173 -31.69 -33.49 -4.84
CA ALA A 173 -31.14 -34.01 -3.59
C ALA A 173 -30.59 -32.91 -2.67
N LEU A 174 -30.82 -31.61 -2.98
CA LEU A 174 -30.28 -30.48 -2.22
C LEU A 174 -30.88 -30.46 -0.80
N GLU A 175 -30.00 -30.45 0.20
CA GLU A 175 -30.29 -30.40 1.62
C GLU A 175 -30.00 -29.02 2.23
N SER A 176 -29.06 -28.27 1.67
CA SER A 176 -28.66 -26.95 2.16
C SER A 176 -28.38 -25.96 1.01
N LEU A 177 -29.05 -24.84 1.06
CA LEU A 177 -28.84 -23.72 0.12
C LEU A 177 -28.56 -22.44 0.91
N GLN A 178 -27.39 -21.86 0.68
CA GLN A 178 -27.01 -20.58 1.26
C GLN A 178 -26.61 -19.61 0.16
N ILE A 179 -27.22 -18.42 0.11
CA ILE A 179 -26.96 -17.37 -0.89
C ILE A 179 -26.83 -16.02 -0.17
N GLY A 180 -25.80 -15.28 -0.47
CA GLY A 180 -25.49 -13.98 0.09
C GLY A 180 -24.01 -13.88 0.45
N PRO A 181 -23.54 -12.75 0.95
CA PRO A 181 -24.24 -11.63 1.58
C PRO A 181 -24.64 -10.45 0.68
N ASP A 182 -24.46 -10.50 -0.61
CA ASP A 182 -24.79 -9.39 -1.51
C ASP A 182 -26.31 -9.22 -1.74
N PRO A 183 -26.78 -7.99 -2.06
CA PRO A 183 -28.16 -7.77 -2.42
C PRO A 183 -28.57 -8.66 -3.61
N LEU A 184 -29.58 -9.46 -3.41
CA LEU A 184 -30.12 -10.39 -4.43
C LEU A 184 -31.30 -9.73 -5.17
N GLU A 185 -31.12 -8.52 -5.67
CA GLU A 185 -32.18 -7.75 -6.34
C GLU A 185 -32.79 -8.47 -7.55
N ARG A 186 -32.07 -9.46 -8.11
CA ARG A 186 -32.47 -10.23 -9.30
C ARG A 186 -33.10 -11.58 -8.97
N ILE A 187 -33.33 -11.86 -7.68
CA ILE A 187 -34.02 -13.07 -7.22
C ILE A 187 -35.37 -12.66 -6.66
N SER A 188 -36.42 -13.19 -7.30
CA SER A 188 -37.80 -12.93 -6.91
C SER A 188 -38.38 -14.04 -6.03
N SER A 189 -39.55 -13.77 -5.47
CA SER A 189 -40.35 -14.79 -4.75
C SER A 189 -40.69 -15.98 -5.63
N ASP A 190 -40.82 -15.81 -6.96
CA ASP A 190 -41.04 -16.91 -7.90
C ASP A 190 -39.89 -17.92 -7.92
N ALA A 191 -38.63 -17.44 -7.85
CA ALA A 191 -37.47 -18.32 -7.78
C ALA A 191 -37.50 -19.16 -6.47
N LEU A 192 -37.92 -18.57 -5.37
CA LEU A 192 -38.08 -19.32 -4.10
C LEU A 192 -39.16 -20.39 -4.21
N ARG A 193 -40.29 -20.12 -4.88
CA ARG A 193 -41.32 -21.12 -5.18
C ARG A 193 -40.77 -22.28 -6.00
N GLN A 194 -39.93 -21.99 -7.00
CA GLN A 194 -39.26 -23.01 -7.82
C GLN A 194 -38.30 -23.87 -7.01
N VAL A 195 -37.49 -23.23 -6.13
CA VAL A 195 -36.60 -23.95 -5.22
C VAL A 195 -37.40 -24.88 -4.29
N ALA A 196 -38.49 -24.40 -3.71
CA ALA A 196 -39.37 -25.18 -2.84
C ALA A 196 -39.95 -26.42 -3.56
N PHE A 197 -40.39 -26.20 -4.81
CA PHE A 197 -40.97 -27.30 -5.61
C PHE A 197 -39.95 -28.34 -6.01
N CYS A 198 -38.74 -27.93 -6.41
CA CYS A 198 -37.72 -28.85 -6.89
C CYS A 198 -36.94 -29.57 -5.77
N CYS A 199 -36.72 -28.88 -4.61
CA CYS A 199 -35.80 -29.35 -3.57
C CYS A 199 -36.55 -29.83 -2.31
N SER A 200 -37.34 -30.90 -2.40
CA SER A 200 -38.15 -31.44 -1.30
C SER A 200 -37.34 -31.96 -0.08
N ARG A 201 -36.01 -32.16 -0.23
CA ARG A 201 -35.12 -32.62 0.84
C ARG A 201 -34.43 -31.45 1.58
N LEU A 202 -34.78 -30.21 1.27
CA LEU A 202 -34.17 -29.02 1.83
C LEU A 202 -34.38 -29.00 3.37
N ARG A 203 -33.24 -28.92 4.10
CA ARG A 203 -33.21 -28.80 5.57
C ARG A 203 -32.77 -27.39 6.00
N ARG A 204 -31.94 -26.75 5.20
CA ARG A 204 -31.38 -25.44 5.50
C ARG A 204 -31.52 -24.52 4.32
N LEU A 205 -32.13 -23.37 4.55
CA LEU A 205 -32.27 -22.28 3.59
C LEU A 205 -31.81 -20.97 4.22
N ARG A 206 -30.72 -20.39 3.72
CA ARG A 206 -30.18 -19.14 4.21
C ARG A 206 -29.98 -18.16 3.05
N LEU A 207 -30.72 -17.07 3.09
CA LEU A 207 -30.76 -16.07 2.01
C LEU A 207 -30.50 -14.69 2.59
N SER A 208 -29.68 -13.89 1.90
CA SER A 208 -29.34 -12.55 2.34
C SER A 208 -29.61 -11.52 1.24
N GLY A 209 -30.28 -10.40 1.60
CA GLY A 209 -30.49 -9.28 0.69
C GLY A 209 -31.61 -9.51 -0.33
N LEU A 210 -32.56 -10.39 -0.08
CA LEU A 210 -33.76 -10.52 -0.94
C LEU A 210 -34.63 -9.28 -0.82
N ARG A 211 -35.20 -8.86 -1.97
CA ARG A 211 -36.18 -7.78 -1.96
C ARG A 211 -37.46 -8.17 -1.23
N ASP A 212 -38.02 -9.31 -1.60
CA ASP A 212 -39.30 -9.79 -1.07
C ASP A 212 -39.28 -11.32 -0.88
N ALA A 213 -39.79 -11.79 0.26
CA ALA A 213 -40.19 -13.16 0.53
C ALA A 213 -41.67 -13.17 0.92
N ASP A 214 -42.54 -13.29 -0.08
CA ASP A 214 -43.97 -13.20 0.08
C ASP A 214 -44.59 -14.45 0.73
N ALA A 215 -45.88 -14.33 1.13
CA ALA A 215 -46.63 -15.41 1.77
C ALA A 215 -46.70 -16.66 0.90
N ASP A 216 -46.81 -16.53 -0.42
CA ASP A 216 -46.92 -17.65 -1.34
C ASP A 216 -45.60 -18.41 -1.46
N ALA A 217 -44.47 -17.72 -1.50
CA ALA A 217 -43.16 -18.37 -1.52
C ALA A 217 -42.83 -19.08 -0.22
N ILE A 218 -43.08 -18.45 0.93
CA ILE A 218 -42.90 -19.08 2.24
C ILE A 218 -43.90 -20.23 2.43
N GLY A 219 -45.17 -20.06 1.96
CA GLY A 219 -46.18 -21.15 1.97
C GLY A 219 -45.78 -22.30 1.07
N ALA A 220 -45.09 -22.06 -0.04
CA ALA A 220 -44.54 -23.12 -0.88
C ALA A 220 -43.43 -23.90 -0.15
N LEU A 221 -42.50 -23.19 0.55
CA LEU A 221 -41.49 -23.82 1.38
C LEU A 221 -42.13 -24.72 2.46
N ALA A 222 -43.16 -24.24 3.16
CA ALA A 222 -43.89 -24.99 4.17
C ALA A 222 -44.55 -26.24 3.61
N ARG A 223 -45.07 -26.19 2.38
CA ARG A 223 -45.79 -27.27 1.72
C ARG A 223 -44.88 -28.32 1.11
N TYR A 224 -43.80 -27.89 0.43
CA TYR A 224 -43.01 -28.80 -0.38
C TYR A 224 -41.69 -29.22 0.30
N CYS A 225 -41.23 -28.51 1.35
CA CYS A 225 -40.01 -28.83 2.08
C CYS A 225 -40.29 -29.26 3.54
N PRO A 226 -40.84 -30.48 3.77
CA PRO A 226 -41.25 -30.92 5.11
C PRO A 226 -40.07 -31.12 6.09
N LEU A 227 -38.84 -31.18 5.60
CA LEU A 227 -37.62 -31.35 6.40
C LEU A 227 -36.92 -30.05 6.73
N LEU A 228 -37.51 -28.89 6.39
CA LEU A 228 -36.88 -27.58 6.55
C LEU A 228 -36.81 -27.17 8.03
N GLU A 229 -35.59 -27.24 8.59
CA GLU A 229 -35.34 -27.04 10.02
C GLU A 229 -34.67 -25.70 10.31
N ASP A 230 -33.93 -25.12 9.35
CA ASP A 230 -33.10 -23.91 9.52
C ASP A 230 -33.40 -22.93 8.38
N VAL A 231 -34.01 -21.79 8.74
CA VAL A 231 -34.36 -20.72 7.79
C VAL A 231 -33.74 -19.40 8.27
N ALA A 232 -33.03 -18.73 7.37
CA ALA A 232 -32.52 -17.39 7.59
C ALA A 232 -32.85 -16.48 6.41
N PHE A 233 -33.55 -15.41 6.69
CA PHE A 233 -33.74 -14.25 5.81
C PHE A 233 -32.94 -13.08 6.42
N LEU A 234 -31.77 -12.78 5.86
CA LEU A 234 -30.86 -11.77 6.40
C LEU A 234 -30.92 -10.52 5.52
N ASP A 235 -31.06 -9.35 6.16
CA ASP A 235 -31.08 -8.05 5.46
C ASP A 235 -32.08 -8.03 4.29
N CYS A 236 -33.23 -8.69 4.44
CA CYS A 236 -34.28 -8.76 3.43
C CYS A 236 -35.23 -7.57 3.54
N GLY A 237 -35.69 -7.06 2.40
CA GLY A 237 -36.54 -5.87 2.35
C GLY A 237 -37.96 -6.11 2.90
N SER A 238 -38.54 -7.27 2.59
CA SER A 238 -39.85 -7.69 3.06
C SER A 238 -39.87 -9.20 3.28
N VAL A 239 -40.44 -9.64 4.41
CA VAL A 239 -40.64 -11.04 4.76
C VAL A 239 -42.02 -11.20 5.39
N ASP A 240 -42.85 -12.15 4.91
CA ASP A 240 -44.15 -12.40 5.51
C ASP A 240 -43.98 -13.22 6.81
N GLU A 241 -44.07 -12.54 7.93
CA GLU A 241 -43.91 -13.10 9.26
C GLU A 241 -44.97 -14.13 9.64
N ALA A 242 -46.19 -14.01 9.10
CA ALA A 242 -47.30 -14.94 9.41
C ALA A 242 -47.10 -16.26 8.67
N ALA A 243 -46.66 -16.24 7.42
CA ALA A 243 -46.42 -17.43 6.59
C ALA A 243 -45.32 -18.32 7.17
N ILE A 244 -44.31 -17.76 7.86
CA ILE A 244 -43.23 -18.53 8.52
C ILE A 244 -43.82 -19.53 9.52
N ALA A 245 -44.93 -19.19 10.20
CA ALA A 245 -45.57 -20.12 11.15
C ALA A 245 -46.15 -21.37 10.50
N GLY A 246 -46.28 -21.43 9.18
CA GLY A 246 -46.65 -22.61 8.41
C GLY A 246 -45.55 -23.67 8.33
N ILE A 247 -44.28 -23.36 8.62
CA ILE A 247 -43.15 -24.28 8.55
C ILE A 247 -43.03 -25.00 9.91
N LEU A 248 -43.84 -26.03 10.12
CA LEU A 248 -43.94 -26.72 11.40
C LEU A 248 -42.68 -27.46 11.85
N SER A 249 -41.81 -27.82 10.90
CA SER A 249 -40.49 -28.46 11.16
C SER A 249 -39.40 -27.51 11.64
N LEU A 250 -39.67 -26.18 11.65
CA LEU A 250 -38.69 -25.15 11.89
C LEU A 250 -38.11 -25.19 13.31
N ARG A 251 -36.80 -25.35 13.42
CA ARG A 251 -36.05 -25.37 14.68
C ARG A 251 -35.29 -24.07 14.89
N PHE A 252 -34.75 -23.50 13.82
CA PHE A 252 -33.88 -22.33 13.82
C PHE A 252 -34.38 -21.28 12.83
N LEU A 253 -34.64 -20.06 13.32
CA LEU A 253 -35.11 -18.94 12.52
C LEU A 253 -34.18 -17.73 12.71
N SER A 254 -33.72 -17.13 11.63
CA SER A 254 -33.11 -15.80 11.66
C SER A 254 -33.80 -14.86 10.69
N VAL A 255 -34.12 -13.66 11.18
CA VAL A 255 -34.63 -12.52 10.41
C VAL A 255 -33.78 -11.28 10.67
N ALA A 256 -32.48 -11.48 10.93
CA ALA A 256 -31.57 -10.40 11.28
C ALA A 256 -31.48 -9.35 10.17
N GLY A 257 -31.58 -8.07 10.56
CA GLY A 257 -31.52 -6.95 9.62
C GLY A 257 -32.79 -6.71 8.79
N CYS A 258 -33.90 -7.42 9.07
CA CYS A 258 -35.19 -7.17 8.43
C CYS A 258 -35.98 -6.13 9.24
N HIS A 259 -36.34 -5.01 8.59
CA HIS A 259 -36.93 -3.85 9.30
C HIS A 259 -38.47 -3.71 9.16
N ASN A 260 -39.10 -4.44 8.23
CA ASN A 260 -40.53 -4.28 7.92
C ASN A 260 -41.41 -5.38 8.51
N LEU A 261 -41.02 -5.95 9.67
CA LEU A 261 -41.78 -7.03 10.32
C LEU A 261 -42.84 -6.51 11.27
N LYS A 262 -44.04 -7.06 11.22
CA LYS A 262 -45.12 -6.79 12.21
C LYS A 262 -44.89 -7.65 13.46
N TRP A 263 -44.12 -7.12 14.40
CA TRP A 263 -43.72 -7.84 15.62
C TRP A 263 -44.85 -8.37 16.48
N ALA A 264 -46.05 -7.70 16.44
CA ALA A 264 -47.23 -8.19 17.12
C ALA A 264 -47.69 -9.53 16.55
N THR A 265 -47.74 -9.66 15.23
CA THR A 265 -48.08 -10.89 14.51
C THR A 265 -46.97 -11.93 14.67
N ALA A 266 -45.69 -11.57 14.36
CA ALA A 266 -44.56 -12.44 14.46
C ALA A 266 -44.43 -13.13 15.82
N SER A 267 -44.44 -12.34 16.90
CA SER A 267 -44.30 -12.88 18.27
C SER A 267 -45.42 -13.82 18.68
N THR A 268 -46.65 -13.60 18.18
CA THR A 268 -47.78 -14.48 18.46
C THR A 268 -47.74 -15.78 17.66
N SER A 269 -47.48 -15.68 16.37
CA SER A 269 -47.45 -16.81 15.43
C SER A 269 -46.24 -17.74 15.68
N TRP A 270 -45.05 -17.19 15.85
CA TRP A 270 -43.85 -17.98 16.09
C TRP A 270 -43.81 -18.66 17.46
N ALA A 271 -44.49 -18.06 18.48
CA ALA A 271 -44.60 -18.67 19.78
C ALA A 271 -45.37 -20.01 19.76
N GLN A 272 -46.18 -20.25 18.70
CA GLN A 272 -46.95 -21.47 18.52
C GLN A 272 -46.23 -22.59 17.75
N LEU A 273 -45.06 -22.30 17.16
CA LEU A 273 -44.30 -23.29 16.44
C LEU A 273 -43.85 -24.42 17.36
N PRO A 274 -44.15 -25.70 16.99
CA PRO A 274 -43.94 -26.84 17.87
C PRO A 274 -42.46 -27.26 18.03
N SER A 275 -41.62 -26.87 17.11
CA SER A 275 -40.21 -27.30 17.03
C SER A 275 -39.19 -26.19 17.19
N LEU A 276 -39.62 -24.93 17.32
CA LEU A 276 -38.76 -23.76 17.33
C LEU A 276 -37.88 -23.69 18.58
N VAL A 277 -36.57 -23.83 18.41
CA VAL A 277 -35.56 -23.85 19.49
C VAL A 277 -34.85 -22.51 19.66
N ALA A 278 -34.50 -21.88 18.55
CA ALA A 278 -33.79 -20.61 18.60
C ALA A 278 -34.27 -19.62 17.52
N VAL A 279 -34.29 -18.32 17.90
CA VAL A 279 -34.68 -17.21 17.02
C VAL A 279 -33.60 -16.14 17.10
N ASP A 280 -33.21 -15.61 15.95
CA ASP A 280 -32.33 -14.45 15.80
C ASP A 280 -33.11 -13.31 15.16
N VAL A 281 -33.23 -12.23 15.90
CA VAL A 281 -33.85 -10.96 15.48
C VAL A 281 -32.86 -9.80 15.56
N SER A 282 -31.59 -10.08 15.55
CA SER A 282 -30.52 -9.10 15.67
C SER A 282 -30.62 -8.01 14.59
N ARG A 283 -30.24 -6.79 14.93
CA ARG A 283 -30.27 -5.64 14.02
C ARG A 283 -31.67 -5.33 13.45
N THR A 284 -32.72 -5.59 14.20
CA THR A 284 -34.10 -5.23 13.84
C THR A 284 -34.67 -4.20 14.81
N ASP A 285 -35.88 -3.74 14.49
CA ASP A 285 -36.70 -2.83 15.31
C ASP A 285 -37.60 -3.55 16.31
N VAL A 286 -37.22 -4.78 16.70
CA VAL A 286 -38.03 -5.58 17.63
C VAL A 286 -38.23 -4.88 18.99
N SER A 287 -39.46 -4.89 19.48
CA SER A 287 -39.79 -4.28 20.78
C SER A 287 -39.56 -5.26 21.95
N PRO A 288 -39.22 -4.75 23.15
CA PRO A 288 -39.12 -5.56 24.37
C PRO A 288 -40.38 -6.37 24.67
N SER A 289 -41.55 -5.82 24.36
CA SER A 289 -42.84 -6.49 24.55
C SER A 289 -43.02 -7.71 23.64
N ALA A 290 -42.49 -7.66 22.39
CA ALA A 290 -42.52 -8.80 21.49
C ALA A 290 -41.60 -9.93 21.97
N ILE A 291 -40.44 -9.59 22.48
CA ILE A 291 -39.50 -10.57 23.09
C ILE A 291 -40.11 -11.20 24.32
N SER A 292 -40.69 -10.41 25.22
CA SER A 292 -41.37 -10.91 26.42
C SER A 292 -42.54 -11.85 26.07
N ARG A 293 -43.24 -11.60 24.95
CA ARG A 293 -44.34 -12.47 24.47
C ARG A 293 -43.78 -13.80 23.95
N LEU A 294 -42.70 -13.79 23.16
CA LEU A 294 -42.01 -15.01 22.71
C LEU A 294 -41.52 -15.85 23.89
N ILE A 295 -40.93 -15.20 24.90
CA ILE A 295 -40.46 -15.87 26.11
C ILE A 295 -41.63 -16.52 26.87
N SER A 296 -42.76 -15.80 27.02
CA SER A 296 -43.85 -16.26 27.85
C SER A 296 -44.71 -17.36 27.22
N HIS A 297 -44.92 -17.31 25.90
CA HIS A 297 -45.88 -18.20 25.21
C HIS A 297 -45.23 -19.39 24.48
N SER A 298 -44.00 -19.30 24.02
CA SER A 298 -43.35 -20.44 23.40
C SER A 298 -42.93 -21.51 24.42
N LYS A 299 -43.22 -22.78 24.12
CA LYS A 299 -42.89 -23.91 25.00
C LYS A 299 -41.48 -24.51 24.65
N THR A 300 -41.03 -24.35 23.43
CA THR A 300 -39.85 -25.00 22.88
C THR A 300 -38.65 -24.10 22.73
N LEU A 301 -38.89 -22.79 22.68
CA LEU A 301 -37.84 -21.81 22.48
C LEU A 301 -36.86 -21.78 23.65
N LYS A 302 -35.56 -21.84 23.35
CA LYS A 302 -34.47 -21.80 24.33
C LYS A 302 -33.59 -20.60 24.20
N LEU A 303 -33.38 -20.08 22.95
CA LEU A 303 -32.44 -19.01 22.66
C LEU A 303 -33.09 -17.93 21.80
N ILE A 304 -32.87 -16.68 22.17
CA ILE A 304 -33.24 -15.51 21.38
C ILE A 304 -32.00 -14.61 21.25
N CYS A 305 -31.56 -14.31 20.02
CA CYS A 305 -30.49 -13.35 19.74
C CYS A 305 -31.10 -12.00 19.34
N THR A 306 -30.69 -10.93 20.02
CA THR A 306 -31.21 -9.57 19.85
C THR A 306 -30.07 -8.55 19.78
N LEU A 307 -28.95 -8.93 19.16
CA LEU A 307 -27.74 -8.10 19.08
C LEU A 307 -28.01 -6.83 18.27
N ASN A 308 -27.60 -5.69 18.78
CA ASN A 308 -27.79 -4.39 18.14
C ASN A 308 -29.28 -4.08 17.81
N CYS A 309 -30.19 -4.49 18.66
CA CYS A 309 -31.60 -4.08 18.66
C CYS A 309 -31.78 -2.92 19.62
N LYS A 310 -31.84 -1.69 19.10
CA LYS A 310 -31.79 -0.45 19.91
C LYS A 310 -32.72 -0.46 21.11
N SER A 311 -34.02 -0.70 20.90
CA SER A 311 -35.02 -0.69 21.98
C SER A 311 -34.80 -1.79 23.03
N VAL A 312 -34.25 -2.95 22.63
CA VAL A 312 -33.99 -4.07 23.55
C VAL A 312 -32.70 -3.82 24.34
N GLU A 313 -31.66 -3.26 23.68
CA GLU A 313 -30.40 -2.90 24.33
C GLU A 313 -30.61 -1.76 25.35
N GLU A 314 -31.44 -0.76 25.03
CA GLU A 314 -31.82 0.32 25.95
C GLU A 314 -32.60 -0.21 27.19
N GLU A 315 -33.58 -1.10 26.99
CA GLU A 315 -34.30 -1.75 28.09
C GLU A 315 -33.38 -2.56 28.99
N GLN A 316 -32.46 -3.35 28.38
CA GLN A 316 -31.47 -4.14 29.12
C GLN A 316 -30.50 -3.26 29.90
N ALA A 317 -30.09 -2.13 29.35
CA ALA A 317 -29.19 -1.16 30.01
C ALA A 317 -29.87 -0.50 31.23
N HIS A 318 -31.16 -0.14 31.11
CA HIS A 318 -31.94 0.48 32.20
C HIS A 318 -32.38 -0.54 33.27
N ASN A 319 -32.65 -1.77 32.85
CA ASN A 319 -33.09 -2.86 33.71
C ASN A 319 -32.29 -4.15 33.42
N PRO A 320 -31.12 -4.33 34.03
CA PRO A 320 -30.25 -5.47 33.78
C PRO A 320 -30.90 -6.85 34.03
N GLY A 321 -32.03 -6.87 34.74
CA GLY A 321 -32.84 -8.06 35.01
C GLY A 321 -34.05 -8.25 34.09
N ALA A 322 -34.28 -7.36 33.11
CA ALA A 322 -35.50 -7.38 32.28
C ALA A 322 -35.75 -8.75 31.60
N PHE A 323 -34.73 -9.47 31.24
CA PHE A 323 -34.82 -10.77 30.59
C PHE A 323 -34.18 -11.91 31.41
N SER A 324 -33.67 -11.66 32.61
CA SER A 324 -32.93 -12.65 33.42
C SER A 324 -33.84 -13.72 34.05
N ASN A 325 -35.13 -13.44 34.17
CA ASN A 325 -36.09 -14.36 34.78
C ASN A 325 -36.90 -15.19 33.74
N SER A 326 -36.24 -15.62 32.69
CA SER A 326 -36.82 -16.07 31.44
C SER A 326 -37.20 -17.57 31.41
N LYS A 327 -37.50 -18.20 32.55
CA LYS A 327 -38.01 -19.58 32.61
C LYS A 327 -37.12 -20.62 31.85
N GLY A 328 -35.82 -20.51 32.00
CA GLY A 328 -34.88 -21.39 31.33
C GLY A 328 -34.60 -21.05 29.85
N LYS A 329 -34.91 -19.80 29.42
CA LYS A 329 -34.64 -19.28 28.08
C LYS A 329 -33.56 -18.21 28.14
N LEU A 330 -32.66 -18.23 27.16
CA LEU A 330 -31.53 -17.31 27.06
C LEU A 330 -31.82 -16.20 26.06
N VAL A 331 -31.66 -14.95 26.45
CA VAL A 331 -31.72 -13.77 25.58
C VAL A 331 -30.32 -13.17 25.49
N LEU A 332 -29.77 -13.11 24.28
CA LEU A 332 -28.47 -12.55 24.03
C LEU A 332 -28.60 -11.12 23.50
N THR A 333 -28.09 -10.16 24.28
CA THR A 333 -27.91 -8.76 23.91
C THR A 333 -26.43 -8.41 24.03
N ILE A 334 -25.97 -7.37 23.34
CA ILE A 334 -24.57 -6.90 23.42
C ILE A 334 -24.21 -6.47 24.84
N THR A 335 -25.14 -5.84 25.54
CA THR A 335 -24.94 -5.31 26.89
C THR A 335 -25.05 -6.38 28.00
N SER A 336 -25.41 -7.62 27.65
CA SER A 336 -25.69 -8.70 28.62
C SER A 336 -24.40 -9.34 29.18
N HIS A 337 -24.35 -9.59 30.49
CA HIS A 337 -23.31 -10.42 31.11
C HIS A 337 -23.24 -11.83 30.51
N ILE A 338 -24.33 -12.31 29.99
CA ILE A 338 -24.51 -13.63 29.40
C ILE A 338 -23.64 -13.75 28.14
N PHE A 339 -23.45 -12.64 27.43
CA PHE A 339 -22.61 -12.65 26.22
C PHE A 339 -21.19 -13.12 26.51
N LYS A 340 -20.56 -12.66 27.59
CA LYS A 340 -19.23 -13.11 28.03
C LYS A 340 -19.19 -14.62 28.36
N SER A 341 -20.24 -15.11 29.01
CA SER A 341 -20.32 -16.52 29.39
C SER A 341 -20.52 -17.44 28.19
N VAL A 342 -21.19 -16.97 27.14
CA VAL A 342 -21.35 -17.71 25.87
C VAL A 342 -19.99 -17.80 25.15
N VAL A 343 -19.17 -16.74 25.18
CA VAL A 343 -17.82 -16.75 24.59
C VAL A 343 -16.96 -17.88 25.17
N SER A 344 -17.03 -18.08 26.48
CA SER A 344 -16.21 -19.10 27.15
C SER A 344 -16.59 -20.56 26.80
N LEU A 345 -17.72 -20.77 26.14
CA LEU A 345 -18.20 -22.11 25.78
C LEU A 345 -17.68 -22.61 24.42
N PHE A 346 -17.27 -21.70 23.53
CA PHE A 346 -16.85 -22.07 22.18
C PHE A 346 -15.56 -22.90 22.13
N PRO A 347 -14.50 -22.64 22.91
CA PRO A 347 -13.23 -23.32 22.77
C PRO A 347 -13.28 -24.81 23.14
N ASP A 348 -14.04 -25.19 24.18
CA ASP A 348 -13.87 -26.51 24.82
C ASP A 348 -15.04 -27.48 24.67
N LYS A 349 -16.19 -27.06 24.13
CA LYS A 349 -17.44 -27.84 24.05
C LYS A 349 -17.84 -28.53 25.37
N VAL A 350 -17.22 -28.15 26.50
CA VAL A 350 -17.47 -28.71 27.82
C VAL A 350 -18.57 -27.92 28.49
N VAL A 351 -19.80 -28.25 28.12
CA VAL A 351 -21.03 -27.63 28.65
C VAL A 351 -21.30 -28.00 30.13
N LYS A 352 -20.51 -28.89 30.71
CA LYS A 352 -20.88 -29.52 32.00
C LYS A 352 -20.76 -28.66 33.24
N GLU A 353 -20.02 -27.56 33.19
CA GLU A 353 -19.70 -26.74 34.38
C GLU A 353 -20.03 -25.25 34.25
N ASN A 354 -20.72 -24.83 33.20
CA ASN A 354 -21.02 -23.39 33.03
C ASN A 354 -22.32 -23.03 33.77
N GLU A 355 -22.24 -22.09 34.70
CA GLU A 355 -23.36 -21.64 35.56
C GLU A 355 -24.57 -21.21 34.76
N VAL A 356 -24.41 -20.49 33.65
CA VAL A 356 -25.49 -19.99 32.81
C VAL A 356 -26.34 -21.12 32.21
N PHE A 357 -25.75 -22.22 31.78
CA PHE A 357 -26.50 -23.39 31.27
C PHE A 357 -27.10 -24.22 32.38
N ASN A 358 -26.48 -24.24 33.55
CA ASN A 358 -27.04 -24.89 34.74
C ASN A 358 -28.29 -24.17 35.25
N GLU A 359 -28.28 -22.84 35.24
CA GLU A 359 -29.47 -22.03 35.57
C GLU A 359 -30.60 -22.20 34.57
N CYS A 360 -30.29 -22.42 33.27
CA CYS A 360 -31.30 -22.72 32.24
C CYS A 360 -31.81 -24.14 32.24
N ASN A 361 -31.28 -25.00 33.12
CA ASN A 361 -31.69 -26.44 33.25
C ASN A 361 -31.67 -27.19 31.91
N TRP A 362 -30.68 -26.94 31.06
CA TRP A 362 -30.56 -27.60 29.75
C TRP A 362 -29.97 -29.02 29.89
N LYS A 363 -30.72 -29.90 30.52
CA LYS A 363 -30.36 -31.34 30.62
C LYS A 363 -30.94 -32.07 29.42
N GLY A 364 -30.13 -32.35 28.44
CA GLY A 364 -30.54 -33.14 27.27
C GLY A 364 -29.35 -33.79 26.59
N LYS A 365 -29.58 -34.96 26.00
CA LYS A 365 -28.57 -35.74 25.27
C LYS A 365 -27.98 -34.93 24.11
N ASP A 366 -26.76 -34.67 24.23
CA ASP A 366 -25.64 -34.12 23.46
C ASP A 366 -25.83 -33.57 22.03
N ASN A 367 -26.68 -34.14 21.17
CA ASN A 367 -26.76 -33.70 19.75
C ASN A 367 -27.55 -32.40 19.54
N ALA A 368 -28.67 -32.19 20.27
CA ALA A 368 -29.53 -31.02 20.09
C ALA A 368 -28.84 -29.69 20.56
N LEU A 369 -27.97 -29.82 21.58
CA LEU A 369 -27.19 -28.69 22.06
C LEU A 369 -26.06 -28.34 21.10
N GLY A 370 -25.37 -29.34 20.52
CA GLY A 370 -24.36 -29.20 19.51
C GLY A 370 -24.87 -28.49 18.26
N ASP A 371 -26.08 -28.85 17.79
CA ASP A 371 -26.72 -28.18 16.64
C ASP A 371 -27.02 -26.71 16.93
N MET A 372 -27.53 -26.41 18.14
CA MET A 372 -27.84 -25.04 18.56
C MET A 372 -26.58 -24.18 18.72
N MET A 373 -25.52 -24.74 19.30
CA MET A 373 -24.22 -24.03 19.40
C MET A 373 -23.61 -23.76 18.02
N SER A 374 -23.65 -24.74 17.12
CA SER A 374 -23.17 -24.55 15.76
C SER A 374 -23.99 -23.49 14.99
N TRP A 375 -25.29 -23.46 15.21
CA TRP A 375 -26.13 -22.41 14.65
C TRP A 375 -25.83 -21.03 15.27
N LEU A 376 -25.60 -20.97 16.57
CA LEU A 376 -25.26 -19.72 17.28
C LEU A 376 -23.91 -19.16 16.80
N GLU A 377 -22.86 -20.01 16.66
CA GLU A 377 -21.58 -19.59 16.09
C GLU A 377 -21.78 -18.96 14.71
N TRP A 378 -22.62 -19.57 13.87
CA TRP A 378 -22.92 -19.06 12.54
C TRP A 378 -23.63 -17.69 12.61
N ILE A 379 -24.68 -17.54 13.44
CA ILE A 379 -25.42 -16.30 13.64
C ILE A 379 -24.47 -15.19 14.13
N LEU A 380 -23.69 -15.47 15.17
CA LEU A 380 -22.76 -14.48 15.73
C LEU A 380 -21.74 -14.02 14.71
N SER A 381 -21.19 -14.94 13.92
CA SER A 381 -20.24 -14.58 12.86
C SER A 381 -20.85 -13.66 11.81
N GLN A 382 -22.11 -13.88 11.42
CA GLN A 382 -22.83 -13.04 10.46
C GLN A 382 -23.18 -11.67 11.05
N THR A 383 -23.77 -11.68 12.24
CA THR A 383 -24.26 -10.44 12.89
C THR A 383 -23.11 -9.52 13.26
N LEU A 384 -22.00 -10.06 13.80
CA LEU A 384 -20.82 -9.26 14.16
C LEU A 384 -20.13 -8.67 12.90
N LEU A 385 -20.09 -9.42 11.79
CA LEU A 385 -19.58 -8.88 10.53
C LEU A 385 -20.42 -7.67 10.07
N ARG A 386 -21.73 -7.80 10.08
CA ARG A 386 -22.64 -6.70 9.69
C ARG A 386 -22.57 -5.50 10.62
N ILE A 387 -22.37 -5.73 11.93
CA ILE A 387 -22.15 -4.64 12.88
C ILE A 387 -20.80 -3.96 12.62
N ALA A 388 -19.75 -4.72 12.29
CA ALA A 388 -18.45 -4.16 11.93
C ALA A 388 -18.51 -3.34 10.64
N GLU A 389 -19.19 -3.85 9.61
CA GLU A 389 -19.40 -3.13 8.33
C GLU A 389 -20.19 -1.84 8.48
N SER A 390 -21.22 -1.84 9.31
CA SER A 390 -22.05 -0.65 9.55
C SER A 390 -21.45 0.33 10.55
N ASN A 391 -20.49 -0.12 11.35
CA ASN A 391 -19.79 0.61 12.42
C ASN A 391 -20.67 1.61 13.19
N PRO A 392 -21.75 1.16 13.84
CA PRO A 392 -22.70 2.06 14.51
C PRO A 392 -22.03 2.77 15.69
N GLN A 393 -22.40 4.03 15.90
CA GLN A 393 -21.88 4.82 17.03
C GLN A 393 -22.14 4.16 18.38
N GLY A 394 -21.19 4.29 19.32
CA GLY A 394 -21.33 3.76 20.68
C GLY A 394 -20.95 2.29 20.85
N MET A 395 -20.34 1.67 19.84
CA MET A 395 -19.89 0.27 19.90
C MET A 395 -18.44 0.08 20.34
N ASP A 396 -17.69 1.17 20.57
CA ASP A 396 -16.26 1.08 20.89
C ASP A 396 -15.99 0.27 22.16
N ASP A 397 -16.75 0.53 23.23
CA ASP A 397 -16.60 -0.22 24.48
C ASP A 397 -16.87 -1.72 24.29
N PHE A 398 -17.84 -2.08 23.47
CA PHE A 398 -18.12 -3.48 23.13
C PHE A 398 -16.92 -4.12 22.42
N TRP A 399 -16.41 -3.46 21.37
CA TRP A 399 -15.28 -3.97 20.59
C TRP A 399 -14.02 -4.14 21.44
N LEU A 400 -13.73 -3.16 22.30
CA LEU A 400 -12.54 -3.15 23.15
C LEU A 400 -12.60 -4.16 24.31
N GLN A 401 -13.79 -4.45 24.84
CA GLN A 401 -13.96 -5.27 26.04
C GLN A 401 -14.37 -6.72 25.74
N GLN A 402 -15.15 -6.96 24.71
CA GLN A 402 -15.78 -8.26 24.46
C GLN A 402 -15.73 -8.72 23.00
N GLY A 403 -15.85 -7.80 22.05
CA GLY A 403 -15.97 -8.12 20.63
C GLY A 403 -14.74 -8.84 20.08
N ALA A 404 -13.54 -8.38 20.43
CA ALA A 404 -12.29 -9.02 20.02
C ALA A 404 -12.19 -10.45 20.54
N ASP A 405 -12.49 -10.68 21.82
CA ASP A 405 -12.49 -12.01 22.46
C ASP A 405 -13.48 -12.97 21.81
N MET A 406 -14.70 -12.49 21.52
CA MET A 406 -15.71 -13.26 20.82
C MET A 406 -15.25 -13.67 19.42
N LEU A 407 -14.74 -12.74 18.66
CA LEU A 407 -14.26 -13.02 17.31
C LEU A 407 -13.12 -14.03 17.32
N LEU A 408 -12.19 -13.93 18.27
CA LEU A 408 -11.12 -14.93 18.41
C LEU A 408 -11.63 -16.32 18.82
N SER A 409 -12.68 -16.36 19.61
CA SER A 409 -13.35 -17.63 19.92
C SER A 409 -14.02 -18.24 18.68
N LEU A 410 -14.62 -17.42 17.81
CA LEU A 410 -15.19 -17.86 16.54
C LEU A 410 -14.10 -18.29 15.52
N VAL A 411 -12.89 -17.71 15.56
CA VAL A 411 -11.74 -18.19 14.76
C VAL A 411 -11.37 -19.63 15.11
N LYS A 412 -11.63 -20.09 16.33
CA LYS A 412 -11.43 -21.49 16.76
C LYS A 412 -12.58 -22.44 16.41
N SER A 413 -13.67 -21.95 15.83
CA SER A 413 -14.83 -22.76 15.47
C SER A 413 -14.44 -23.95 14.59
N SER A 414 -15.17 -25.05 14.71
CA SER A 414 -15.04 -26.20 13.80
C SER A 414 -15.66 -25.94 12.41
N GLN A 415 -16.44 -24.86 12.27
CA GLN A 415 -17.08 -24.47 11.03
C GLN A 415 -16.15 -23.54 10.24
N GLU A 416 -15.73 -23.99 9.07
CA GLU A 416 -14.77 -23.25 8.23
C GLU A 416 -15.27 -21.86 7.82
N ASP A 417 -16.54 -21.75 7.49
CA ASP A 417 -17.16 -20.49 7.09
C ASP A 417 -17.31 -19.49 8.26
N VAL A 418 -17.46 -19.98 9.49
CA VAL A 418 -17.43 -19.18 10.71
C VAL A 418 -16.02 -18.64 10.97
N GLN A 419 -14.99 -19.48 10.85
CA GLN A 419 -13.59 -19.07 10.99
C GLN A 419 -13.22 -17.97 10.01
N GLU A 420 -13.59 -18.14 8.74
CA GLU A 420 -13.31 -17.19 7.67
C GLU A 420 -14.01 -15.85 7.96
N ARG A 421 -15.32 -15.87 8.27
CA ARG A 421 -16.05 -14.63 8.60
C ARG A 421 -15.53 -13.94 9.85
N ALA A 422 -15.13 -14.69 10.87
CA ALA A 422 -14.54 -14.09 12.06
C ALA A 422 -13.23 -13.37 11.74
N ALA A 423 -12.39 -13.94 10.88
CA ALA A 423 -11.17 -13.29 10.40
C ALA A 423 -11.49 -12.04 9.54
N THR A 424 -12.49 -12.13 8.65
CA THR A 424 -12.99 -10.98 7.89
C THR A 424 -13.48 -9.87 8.83
N THR A 425 -14.24 -10.24 9.87
CA THR A 425 -14.74 -9.27 10.86
C THR A 425 -13.60 -8.61 11.62
N LEU A 426 -12.55 -9.37 12.01
CA LEU A 426 -11.35 -8.83 12.63
C LEU A 426 -10.62 -7.83 11.72
N ALA A 427 -10.60 -8.10 10.42
CA ALA A 427 -10.02 -7.17 9.45
C ALA A 427 -10.87 -5.90 9.27
N THR A 428 -12.19 -6.02 9.39
CA THR A 428 -13.14 -4.92 9.11
C THR A 428 -13.32 -4.00 10.31
N PHE A 429 -13.52 -4.54 11.52
CA PHE A 429 -13.87 -3.71 12.68
C PHE A 429 -12.74 -2.79 13.14
N VAL A 430 -11.50 -3.05 12.77
CA VAL A 430 -10.35 -2.18 13.06
C VAL A 430 -10.27 -0.98 12.11
N VAL A 431 -10.93 -1.02 10.97
CA VAL A 431 -10.99 0.07 10.00
C VAL A 431 -12.15 0.99 10.38
N ILE A 432 -11.87 2.28 10.60
CA ILE A 432 -12.89 3.27 11.00
C ILE A 432 -13.56 3.88 9.77
N ASP A 433 -12.79 4.08 8.71
CA ASP A 433 -13.22 4.78 7.53
C ASP A 433 -12.65 4.09 6.28
N ASP A 434 -13.53 3.60 5.43
CA ASP A 434 -13.15 2.88 4.20
C ASP A 434 -12.50 3.82 3.17
N GLU A 435 -12.87 5.12 3.15
CA GLU A 435 -12.32 6.08 2.18
C GLU A 435 -10.86 6.45 2.49
N SER A 436 -10.52 6.59 3.78
CA SER A 436 -9.17 6.95 4.22
C SER A 436 -8.31 5.76 4.64
N ALA A 437 -8.88 4.54 4.67
CA ALA A 437 -8.26 3.31 5.21
C ALA A 437 -7.66 3.52 6.63
N ASN A 438 -8.27 4.39 7.42
CA ASN A 438 -7.80 4.73 8.75
C ASN A 438 -8.11 3.61 9.74
N VAL A 439 -7.08 3.12 10.43
CA VAL A 439 -7.17 2.00 11.37
C VAL A 439 -7.16 2.51 12.81
N ASP A 440 -8.11 2.01 13.61
CA ASP A 440 -8.15 2.31 15.05
C ASP A 440 -7.05 1.57 15.81
N ALA A 441 -6.16 2.35 16.41
CA ALA A 441 -5.03 1.80 17.18
C ALA A 441 -5.50 1.03 18.42
N ALA A 442 -6.55 1.49 19.12
CA ALA A 442 -7.06 0.86 20.33
C ALA A 442 -7.73 -0.49 20.02
N ARG A 443 -8.52 -0.55 18.94
CA ARG A 443 -9.14 -1.80 18.47
C ARG A 443 -8.07 -2.81 18.02
N SER A 444 -7.03 -2.37 17.32
CA SER A 444 -5.90 -3.22 16.92
C SER A 444 -5.13 -3.77 18.12
N GLU A 445 -4.84 -2.93 19.10
CA GLU A 445 -4.18 -3.34 20.34
C GLU A 445 -5.07 -4.26 21.20
N ALA A 446 -6.41 -4.12 21.15
CA ALA A 446 -7.33 -5.03 21.83
C ALA A 446 -7.20 -6.46 21.28
N VAL A 447 -7.15 -6.63 19.96
CA VAL A 447 -6.93 -7.96 19.33
C VAL A 447 -5.59 -8.56 19.76
N MET A 448 -4.52 -7.76 19.76
CA MET A 448 -3.21 -8.21 20.22
C MET A 448 -3.24 -8.65 21.68
N ARG A 449 -3.88 -7.88 22.56
CA ARG A 449 -3.94 -8.13 24.03
C ARG A 449 -4.60 -9.45 24.36
N VAL A 450 -5.64 -9.85 23.60
CA VAL A 450 -6.36 -11.12 23.81
C VAL A 450 -5.72 -12.30 23.06
N GLY A 451 -4.50 -12.14 22.54
CA GLY A 451 -3.75 -13.22 21.89
C GLY A 451 -4.20 -13.50 20.44
N GLY A 452 -4.71 -12.49 19.75
CA GLY A 452 -5.21 -12.64 18.38
C GLY A 452 -4.14 -12.89 17.34
N ILE A 453 -2.92 -12.36 17.55
CA ILE A 453 -1.85 -12.48 16.56
C ILE A 453 -1.43 -13.93 16.31
N PRO A 454 -1.06 -14.73 17.32
CA PRO A 454 -0.73 -16.15 17.09
C PRO A 454 -1.85 -16.91 16.39
N MET A 455 -3.11 -16.66 16.76
CA MET A 455 -4.27 -17.37 16.18
C MET A 455 -4.48 -17.01 14.71
N LEU A 456 -4.33 -15.74 14.34
CA LEU A 456 -4.42 -15.33 12.93
C LEU A 456 -3.25 -15.90 12.12
N LEU A 457 -2.05 -15.97 12.69
CA LEU A 457 -0.89 -16.58 12.06
C LEU A 457 -1.08 -18.09 11.86
N ASP A 458 -1.70 -18.78 12.80
CA ASP A 458 -2.05 -20.21 12.65
C ASP A 458 -3.11 -20.43 11.58
N LEU A 459 -4.11 -19.55 11.51
CA LEU A 459 -5.10 -19.59 10.44
C LEU A 459 -4.47 -19.31 9.07
N ALA A 460 -3.49 -18.40 9.01
CA ALA A 460 -2.72 -18.12 7.80
C ALA A 460 -1.83 -19.29 7.33
N ARG A 461 -1.45 -20.20 8.25
CA ARG A 461 -0.69 -21.43 7.93
C ARG A 461 -1.57 -22.58 7.43
N CYS A 462 -2.88 -22.51 7.59
CA CYS A 462 -3.78 -23.59 7.17
C CYS A 462 -3.75 -23.84 5.66
N SER A 463 -4.23 -24.97 5.18
CA SER A 463 -4.20 -25.33 3.74
C SER A 463 -5.34 -24.70 2.92
N ARG A 464 -6.26 -23.99 3.55
CA ARG A 464 -7.43 -23.37 2.88
C ARG A 464 -7.09 -21.95 2.43
N GLU A 465 -7.08 -21.74 1.12
CA GLU A 465 -6.74 -20.43 0.54
C GLU A 465 -7.67 -19.29 0.95
N SER A 466 -8.97 -19.58 1.13
CA SER A 466 -9.94 -18.59 1.63
C SER A 466 -9.61 -18.13 3.04
N ALA A 467 -9.29 -19.06 3.94
CA ALA A 467 -8.87 -18.71 5.29
C ALA A 467 -7.51 -18.01 5.34
N GLN A 468 -6.57 -18.41 4.49
CA GLN A 468 -5.28 -17.72 4.33
C GLN A 468 -5.46 -16.27 3.90
N SER A 469 -6.34 -16.02 2.92
CA SER A 469 -6.62 -14.68 2.42
C SER A 469 -7.21 -13.79 3.53
N GLU A 470 -8.25 -14.27 4.23
CA GLU A 470 -8.90 -13.48 5.28
C GLU A 470 -7.98 -13.24 6.49
N ALA A 471 -7.19 -14.25 6.86
CA ALA A 471 -6.20 -14.10 7.93
C ALA A 471 -5.08 -13.12 7.53
N ALA A 472 -4.57 -13.20 6.30
CA ALA A 472 -3.56 -12.29 5.80
C ALA A 472 -4.09 -10.84 5.74
N LYS A 473 -5.35 -10.64 5.31
CA LYS A 473 -6.03 -9.35 5.33
C LYS A 473 -6.13 -8.77 6.75
N ALA A 474 -6.56 -9.60 7.72
CA ALA A 474 -6.64 -9.18 9.11
C ALA A 474 -5.26 -8.79 9.66
N ILE A 475 -4.22 -9.58 9.40
CA ILE A 475 -2.85 -9.28 9.80
C ILE A 475 -2.36 -7.98 9.14
N ALA A 476 -2.66 -7.78 7.84
CA ALA A 476 -2.27 -6.57 7.13
C ALA A 476 -2.90 -5.31 7.76
N ASN A 477 -4.21 -5.31 8.00
CA ASN A 477 -4.91 -4.16 8.60
C ASN A 477 -4.42 -3.89 10.03
N LEU A 478 -4.26 -4.93 10.85
CA LEU A 478 -3.74 -4.81 12.21
C LEU A 478 -2.30 -4.26 12.23
N SER A 479 -1.47 -4.62 11.25
CA SER A 479 -0.06 -4.22 11.15
C SER A 479 0.16 -2.75 10.76
N VAL A 480 -0.89 -1.98 10.49
CA VAL A 480 -0.82 -0.52 10.38
C VAL A 480 -0.42 0.10 11.73
N ASN A 481 -0.84 -0.51 12.85
CA ASN A 481 -0.36 -0.13 14.18
C ASN A 481 1.06 -0.68 14.41
N ALA A 482 2.02 0.20 14.72
CA ALA A 482 3.43 -0.16 14.89
C ALA A 482 3.69 -1.20 16.00
N LYS A 483 2.93 -1.16 17.12
CA LYS A 483 3.06 -2.15 18.21
C LYS A 483 2.60 -3.53 17.75
N VAL A 484 1.51 -3.57 16.99
CA VAL A 484 1.00 -4.83 16.43
C VAL A 484 1.92 -5.35 15.34
N ALA A 485 2.44 -4.48 14.47
CA ALA A 485 3.44 -4.83 13.45
C ALA A 485 4.66 -5.53 14.09
N LYS A 486 5.15 -4.99 15.21
CA LYS A 486 6.22 -5.60 15.98
C LYS A 486 5.83 -6.98 16.52
N ALA A 487 4.65 -7.11 17.13
CA ALA A 487 4.17 -8.40 17.65
C ALA A 487 4.03 -9.45 16.51
N VAL A 488 3.52 -9.05 15.34
CA VAL A 488 3.44 -9.92 14.15
C VAL A 488 4.83 -10.38 13.71
N ALA A 489 5.81 -9.49 13.72
CA ALA A 489 7.19 -9.81 13.36
C ALA A 489 7.84 -10.78 14.35
N ASP A 490 7.69 -10.51 15.66
CA ASP A 490 8.24 -11.32 16.77
C ASP A 490 7.65 -12.76 16.76
N GLU A 491 6.39 -12.94 16.40
CA GLU A 491 5.70 -14.24 16.26
C GLU A 491 5.97 -14.95 14.90
N GLY A 492 6.91 -14.45 14.11
CA GLY A 492 7.31 -15.05 12.84
C GLY A 492 6.37 -14.77 11.67
N GLY A 493 5.51 -13.77 11.76
CA GLY A 493 4.55 -13.37 10.73
C GLY A 493 5.21 -12.98 9.41
N ILE A 494 6.41 -12.38 9.44
CA ILE A 494 7.18 -12.04 8.22
C ILE A 494 7.41 -13.28 7.34
N THR A 495 7.84 -14.39 7.93
CA THR A 495 8.10 -15.64 7.19
C THR A 495 6.80 -16.20 6.60
N ILE A 496 5.70 -16.13 7.35
CA ILE A 496 4.38 -16.62 6.91
C ILE A 496 3.89 -15.78 5.73
N LEU A 497 3.87 -14.45 5.87
CA LEU A 497 3.44 -13.53 4.81
C LEU A 497 4.31 -13.66 3.56
N THR A 498 5.65 -13.82 3.73
CA THR A 498 6.57 -14.07 2.61
C THR A 498 6.21 -15.35 1.86
N ASN A 499 5.83 -16.42 2.57
CA ASN A 499 5.41 -17.66 1.94
C ASN A 499 4.04 -17.51 1.24
N LEU A 500 3.10 -16.80 1.85
CA LEU A 500 1.79 -16.50 1.25
C LEU A 500 1.91 -15.61 0.00
N ALA A 501 2.84 -14.67 -0.02
CA ALA A 501 3.14 -13.86 -1.20
C ALA A 501 3.60 -14.69 -2.41
N ARG A 502 4.11 -15.90 -2.19
CA ARG A 502 4.44 -16.85 -3.27
C ARG A 502 3.25 -17.66 -3.77
N SER A 503 2.07 -17.51 -3.15
CA SER A 503 0.86 -18.23 -3.56
C SER A 503 0.48 -17.95 -5.01
N MET A 504 -0.09 -18.97 -5.67
CA MET A 504 -0.70 -18.82 -7.00
C MET A 504 -2.13 -18.29 -6.92
N ASN A 505 -2.68 -18.20 -5.71
CA ASN A 505 -3.97 -17.54 -5.47
C ASN A 505 -3.76 -16.03 -5.36
N ARG A 506 -4.40 -15.27 -6.24
CA ARG A 506 -4.27 -13.82 -6.30
C ARG A 506 -4.60 -13.13 -4.97
N LEU A 507 -5.74 -13.48 -4.36
CA LEU A 507 -6.19 -12.84 -3.13
C LEU A 507 -5.23 -13.10 -1.97
N VAL A 508 -4.73 -14.33 -1.84
CA VAL A 508 -3.74 -14.67 -0.81
C VAL A 508 -2.45 -13.88 -1.00
N ALA A 509 -1.96 -13.81 -2.26
CA ALA A 509 -0.73 -13.09 -2.59
C ALA A 509 -0.88 -11.58 -2.39
N GLU A 510 -2.03 -11.03 -2.76
CA GLU A 510 -2.38 -9.62 -2.62
C GLU A 510 -2.38 -9.19 -1.14
N GLU A 511 -3.11 -9.92 -0.29
CA GLU A 511 -3.21 -9.60 1.14
C GLU A 511 -1.88 -9.81 1.87
N ALA A 512 -1.13 -10.83 1.49
CA ALA A 512 0.21 -11.05 2.02
C ALA A 512 1.20 -9.92 1.63
N ALA A 513 1.12 -9.44 0.39
CA ALA A 513 1.92 -8.28 -0.05
C ALA A 513 1.54 -7.02 0.73
N GLY A 514 0.24 -6.80 1.01
CA GLY A 514 -0.23 -5.71 1.87
C GLY A 514 0.32 -5.79 3.29
N GLY A 515 0.34 -6.98 3.88
CA GLY A 515 0.96 -7.21 5.19
C GLY A 515 2.46 -6.90 5.19
N LEU A 516 3.19 -7.35 4.16
CA LEU A 516 4.61 -7.02 3.99
C LEU A 516 4.84 -5.53 3.76
N TRP A 517 3.93 -4.85 3.03
CA TRP A 517 4.00 -3.41 2.84
C TRP A 517 3.90 -2.66 4.18
N ASN A 518 2.90 -2.97 5.00
CA ASN A 518 2.75 -2.33 6.31
C ASN A 518 3.92 -2.62 7.26
N LEU A 519 4.41 -3.87 7.28
CA LEU A 519 5.59 -4.23 8.06
C LEU A 519 6.86 -3.51 7.59
N SER A 520 7.00 -3.27 6.28
CA SER A 520 8.18 -2.61 5.69
C SER A 520 8.32 -1.11 6.03
N VAL A 521 7.29 -0.51 6.65
CA VAL A 521 7.36 0.86 7.18
C VAL A 521 8.31 0.94 8.39
N GLY A 522 8.36 -0.12 9.22
CA GLY A 522 9.27 -0.21 10.36
C GLY A 522 10.70 -0.53 9.93
N GLU A 523 11.65 0.34 10.26
CA GLU A 523 13.07 0.14 9.91
C GLU A 523 13.62 -1.18 10.46
N GLU A 524 13.18 -1.59 11.65
CA GLU A 524 13.59 -2.83 12.32
C GLU A 524 13.14 -4.10 11.58
N HIS A 525 12.11 -4.02 10.73
CA HIS A 525 11.57 -5.19 10.04
C HIS A 525 12.17 -5.41 8.65
N LYS A 526 12.77 -4.38 8.04
CA LYS A 526 13.28 -4.43 6.66
C LYS A 526 14.30 -5.54 6.46
N ALA A 527 15.28 -5.63 7.36
CA ALA A 527 16.30 -6.68 7.31
C ALA A 527 15.71 -8.09 7.48
N ALA A 528 14.69 -8.25 8.33
CA ALA A 528 14.02 -9.53 8.54
C ALA A 528 13.19 -9.94 7.31
N ILE A 529 12.53 -8.99 6.63
CA ILE A 529 11.80 -9.23 5.37
C ILE A 529 12.78 -9.68 4.29
N ALA A 530 13.93 -9.03 4.16
CA ALA A 530 14.98 -9.40 3.23
C ALA A 530 15.50 -10.82 3.52
N ALA A 531 15.87 -11.11 4.77
CA ALA A 531 16.37 -12.42 5.20
C ALA A 531 15.36 -13.57 4.98
N ALA A 532 14.06 -13.32 5.13
CA ALA A 532 12.99 -14.26 4.82
C ALA A 532 12.79 -14.48 3.30
N GLY A 533 13.49 -13.73 2.45
CA GLY A 533 13.32 -13.75 1.01
C GLY A 533 12.07 -13.02 0.52
N GLY A 534 11.58 -12.04 1.30
CA GLY A 534 10.40 -11.22 0.98
C GLY A 534 10.62 -10.37 -0.26
N ILE A 535 11.83 -9.79 -0.42
CA ILE A 535 12.20 -9.00 -1.61
C ILE A 535 12.00 -9.83 -2.89
N LYS A 536 12.55 -11.04 -2.93
CA LYS A 536 12.40 -11.92 -4.09
C LYS A 536 10.93 -12.30 -4.33
N ALA A 537 10.17 -12.57 -3.25
CA ALA A 537 8.75 -12.89 -3.38
C ALA A 537 7.94 -11.73 -3.99
N LEU A 538 8.21 -10.49 -3.57
CA LEU A 538 7.55 -9.28 -4.10
C LEU A 538 7.92 -9.00 -5.55
N VAL A 539 9.19 -9.14 -5.93
CA VAL A 539 9.64 -9.01 -7.33
C VAL A 539 8.98 -10.08 -8.21
N ASP A 540 8.97 -11.34 -7.75
CA ASP A 540 8.31 -12.44 -8.46
C ASP A 540 6.80 -12.22 -8.59
N LEU A 541 6.15 -11.54 -7.64
CA LEU A 541 4.74 -11.14 -7.76
C LEU A 541 4.52 -10.20 -8.94
N ILE A 542 5.30 -9.14 -9.04
CA ILE A 542 5.20 -8.18 -10.14
C ILE A 542 5.37 -8.87 -11.49
N LEU A 543 6.36 -9.75 -11.61
CA LEU A 543 6.65 -10.46 -12.87
C LEU A 543 5.61 -11.54 -13.21
N ARG A 544 4.90 -12.06 -12.23
CA ARG A 544 3.90 -13.13 -12.40
C ARG A 544 2.54 -12.63 -12.83
N TRP A 545 2.09 -11.51 -12.29
CA TRP A 545 0.75 -11.01 -12.50
C TRP A 545 0.72 -9.96 -13.61
N PRO A 546 -0.20 -10.08 -14.61
CA PRO A 546 -0.29 -9.12 -15.70
C PRO A 546 -0.79 -7.75 -15.22
N ALA A 547 -0.50 -6.71 -15.98
CA ALA A 547 -1.10 -5.40 -15.80
C ALA A 547 -2.64 -5.51 -15.84
N GLY A 548 -3.33 -4.90 -14.88
CA GLY A 548 -4.77 -5.04 -14.65
C GLY A 548 -5.12 -5.91 -13.43
N THR A 549 -4.11 -6.36 -12.66
CA THR A 549 -4.28 -6.98 -11.33
C THR A 549 -3.83 -5.98 -10.25
N ASP A 550 -4.56 -4.94 -10.11
CA ASP A 550 -4.22 -3.65 -9.55
C ASP A 550 -3.70 -3.73 -8.11
N GLY A 551 -4.45 -4.34 -7.20
CA GLY A 551 -4.08 -4.42 -5.79
C GLY A 551 -2.80 -5.21 -5.52
N VAL A 552 -2.54 -6.30 -6.27
CA VAL A 552 -1.31 -7.10 -6.11
C VAL A 552 -0.08 -6.28 -6.46
N LEU A 553 -0.15 -5.59 -7.63
CA LEU A 553 0.99 -4.84 -8.17
C LEU A 553 1.30 -3.61 -7.31
N GLU A 554 0.27 -2.89 -6.88
CA GLU A 554 0.42 -1.70 -6.03
C GLU A 554 1.05 -2.07 -4.68
N ARG A 555 0.51 -3.09 -4.00
CA ARG A 555 1.03 -3.53 -2.70
C ARG A 555 2.44 -4.06 -2.80
N ALA A 556 2.78 -4.80 -3.86
CA ALA A 556 4.13 -5.29 -4.07
C ALA A 556 5.11 -4.15 -4.38
N ALA A 557 4.75 -3.20 -5.24
CA ALA A 557 5.56 -2.03 -5.55
C ALA A 557 5.74 -1.12 -4.32
N GLY A 558 4.67 -0.91 -3.52
CA GLY A 558 4.72 -0.13 -2.29
C GLY A 558 5.64 -0.73 -1.22
N ALA A 559 5.59 -2.06 -1.05
CA ALA A 559 6.52 -2.76 -0.16
C ALA A 559 7.97 -2.64 -0.64
N LEU A 560 8.22 -2.80 -1.94
CA LEU A 560 9.56 -2.60 -2.52
C LEU A 560 10.04 -1.16 -2.40
N ALA A 561 9.14 -0.17 -2.50
CA ALA A 561 9.48 1.24 -2.30
C ALA A 561 10.00 1.51 -0.88
N ASN A 562 9.31 0.96 0.14
CA ASN A 562 9.75 1.09 1.53
C ASN A 562 11.09 0.36 1.79
N LEU A 563 11.24 -0.86 1.24
CA LEU A 563 12.47 -1.64 1.37
C LEU A 563 13.65 -0.97 0.65
N ALA A 564 13.40 -0.38 -0.54
CA ALA A 564 14.41 0.34 -1.30
C ALA A 564 14.94 1.59 -0.61
N ALA A 565 14.28 2.10 0.43
CA ALA A 565 14.77 3.22 1.23
C ALA A 565 15.92 2.85 2.18
N ASP A 566 16.15 1.55 2.44
CA ASP A 566 17.29 1.06 3.22
C ASP A 566 18.46 0.68 2.32
N ASP A 567 19.68 1.05 2.70
CA ASP A 567 20.89 0.85 1.88
C ASP A 567 21.16 -0.63 1.54
N LYS A 568 20.93 -1.55 2.48
CA LYS A 568 21.18 -2.98 2.28
C LYS A 568 20.09 -3.64 1.47
N CYS A 569 18.84 -3.31 1.81
CA CYS A 569 17.69 -3.85 1.08
C CYS A 569 17.64 -3.34 -0.36
N SER A 570 18.05 -2.09 -0.62
CA SER A 570 18.11 -1.52 -1.97
C SER A 570 19.03 -2.33 -2.91
N MET A 571 20.19 -2.79 -2.40
CA MET A 571 21.07 -3.68 -3.14
C MET A 571 20.43 -5.03 -3.44
N GLU A 572 19.68 -5.58 -2.48
CA GLU A 572 19.01 -6.87 -2.68
C GLU A 572 17.83 -6.75 -3.66
N VAL A 573 17.09 -5.62 -3.63
CA VAL A 573 16.05 -5.32 -4.62
C VAL A 573 16.64 -5.29 -6.03
N ALA A 574 17.76 -4.59 -6.22
CA ALA A 574 18.44 -4.54 -7.51
C ALA A 574 18.92 -5.93 -7.97
N LYS A 575 19.57 -6.69 -7.09
CA LYS A 575 20.05 -8.06 -7.38
C LYS A 575 18.91 -9.05 -7.71
N ALA A 576 17.74 -8.86 -7.07
CA ALA A 576 16.57 -9.71 -7.31
C ALA A 576 15.85 -9.42 -8.63
N GLY A 577 16.30 -8.43 -9.41
CA GLY A 577 15.66 -7.99 -10.65
C GLY A 577 14.53 -6.96 -10.42
N GLY A 578 14.54 -6.31 -9.27
CA GLY A 578 13.50 -5.33 -8.89
C GLY A 578 13.50 -4.10 -9.79
N VAL A 579 14.68 -3.64 -10.26
CA VAL A 579 14.77 -2.52 -11.20
C VAL A 579 13.97 -2.82 -12.47
N HIS A 580 14.23 -3.97 -13.10
CA HIS A 580 13.49 -4.41 -14.29
C HIS A 580 11.98 -4.50 -14.05
N ALA A 581 11.56 -5.12 -12.95
CA ALA A 581 10.15 -5.28 -12.60
C ALA A 581 9.45 -3.92 -12.42
N LEU A 582 10.08 -2.97 -11.74
CA LEU A 582 9.53 -1.63 -11.49
C LEU A 582 9.48 -0.78 -12.76
N VAL A 583 10.51 -0.84 -13.61
CA VAL A 583 10.52 -0.16 -14.92
C VAL A 583 9.42 -0.72 -15.82
N MET A 584 9.23 -2.05 -15.82
CA MET A 584 8.14 -2.69 -16.54
C MET A 584 6.77 -2.14 -16.10
N LEU A 585 6.53 -1.96 -14.79
CA LEU A 585 5.31 -1.35 -14.28
C LEU A 585 5.17 0.10 -14.73
N ALA A 586 6.21 0.92 -14.59
CA ALA A 586 6.22 2.32 -14.99
C ALA A 586 5.88 2.51 -16.49
N ARG A 587 6.26 1.54 -17.35
CA ARG A 587 6.01 1.58 -18.79
C ARG A 587 4.67 1.02 -19.23
N SER A 588 4.15 0.01 -18.54
CA SER A 588 3.01 -0.78 -19.04
C SER A 588 1.74 -0.64 -18.22
N CYS A 589 1.80 -0.17 -16.99
CA CYS A 589 0.62 0.00 -16.15
C CYS A 589 -0.08 1.33 -16.44
N LYS A 590 -1.40 1.36 -16.26
CA LYS A 590 -2.22 2.56 -16.41
C LYS A 590 -2.80 3.08 -15.09
N LEU A 591 -2.57 2.36 -14.02
CA LEU A 591 -3.14 2.62 -12.71
C LEU A 591 -2.23 3.54 -11.93
N GLU A 592 -2.76 4.68 -11.55
CA GLU A 592 -2.02 5.75 -10.90
C GLU A 592 -1.33 5.29 -9.62
N GLY A 593 -2.02 4.54 -8.74
CA GLY A 593 -1.42 4.01 -7.51
C GLY A 593 -0.22 3.10 -7.76
N VAL A 594 -0.29 2.23 -8.79
CA VAL A 594 0.84 1.37 -9.17
C VAL A 594 2.00 2.19 -9.72
N LEU A 595 1.70 3.19 -10.58
CA LEU A 595 2.71 4.07 -11.18
C LEU A 595 3.44 4.90 -10.11
N GLU A 596 2.69 5.44 -9.15
CA GLU A 596 3.24 6.19 -8.03
C GLU A 596 4.20 5.34 -7.19
N GLN A 597 3.76 4.14 -6.78
CA GLN A 597 4.61 3.26 -5.99
C GLN A 597 5.84 2.76 -6.77
N ALA A 598 5.71 2.50 -8.08
CA ALA A 598 6.83 2.12 -8.93
C ALA A 598 7.83 3.27 -9.09
N ALA A 599 7.36 4.50 -9.36
CA ALA A 599 8.22 5.68 -9.43
C ALA A 599 8.93 5.96 -8.10
N ARG A 600 8.20 5.84 -6.97
CA ARG A 600 8.75 5.99 -5.61
C ARG A 600 9.84 4.96 -5.32
N ALA A 601 9.63 3.69 -5.72
CA ALA A 601 10.62 2.65 -5.55
C ALA A 601 11.88 2.94 -6.38
N LEU A 602 11.73 3.38 -7.64
CA LEU A 602 12.84 3.77 -8.51
C LEU A 602 13.58 5.01 -7.97
N ALA A 603 12.85 5.99 -7.42
CA ALA A 603 13.45 7.16 -6.77
C ALA A 603 14.30 6.76 -5.56
N ASN A 604 13.80 5.86 -4.72
CA ASN A 604 14.55 5.36 -3.56
C ASN A 604 15.79 4.55 -3.99
N LEU A 605 15.68 3.69 -4.99
CA LEU A 605 16.82 2.96 -5.55
C LEU A 605 17.88 3.92 -6.11
N ALA A 606 17.45 4.94 -6.85
CA ALA A 606 18.33 5.95 -7.43
C ALA A 606 19.03 6.84 -6.39
N ALA A 607 18.48 6.99 -5.19
CA ALA A 607 19.08 7.78 -4.10
C ALA A 607 20.37 7.16 -3.53
N HIS A 608 20.64 5.88 -3.79
CA HIS A 608 21.79 5.13 -3.28
C HIS A 608 22.94 5.09 -4.30
N GLY A 609 23.56 6.27 -4.61
CA GLY A 609 24.56 6.39 -5.68
C GLY A 609 25.99 6.04 -5.32
N ASP A 610 26.43 6.34 -4.08
CA ASP A 610 27.88 6.40 -3.81
C ASP A 610 28.57 5.03 -3.60
N ASN A 611 27.85 4.03 -3.09
CA ASN A 611 28.44 2.74 -2.75
C ASN A 611 27.82 1.54 -3.50
N ASN A 612 26.66 1.69 -4.10
CA ASN A 612 25.84 0.54 -4.49
C ASN A 612 25.59 0.45 -6.00
N ASN A 613 26.00 1.41 -6.80
CA ASN A 613 25.74 1.48 -8.26
C ASN A 613 24.26 1.39 -8.66
N ASN A 614 23.32 1.50 -7.71
CA ASN A 614 21.90 1.38 -8.00
C ASN A 614 21.40 2.53 -8.87
N ASN A 615 21.95 3.74 -8.69
CA ASN A 615 21.65 4.88 -9.55
C ASN A 615 21.96 4.58 -11.00
N ALA A 616 23.18 4.07 -11.29
CA ALA A 616 23.57 3.65 -12.64
C ALA A 616 22.71 2.47 -13.15
N ALA A 617 22.37 1.51 -12.29
CA ALA A 617 21.54 0.37 -12.66
C ALA A 617 20.13 0.79 -13.08
N VAL A 618 19.50 1.75 -12.39
CA VAL A 618 18.19 2.30 -12.76
C VAL A 618 18.29 3.06 -14.08
N GLY A 619 19.27 3.95 -14.22
CA GLY A 619 19.42 4.76 -15.43
C GLY A 619 19.81 3.97 -16.68
N GLN A 620 20.48 2.83 -16.53
CA GLN A 620 20.86 1.94 -17.63
C GLN A 620 19.79 0.90 -17.98
N GLU A 621 18.75 0.72 -17.15
CA GLU A 621 17.65 -0.18 -17.49
C GLU A 621 16.87 0.34 -18.69
N ALA A 622 16.64 -0.52 -19.67
CA ALA A 622 16.04 -0.13 -20.94
C ALA A 622 14.63 0.47 -20.79
N GLY A 623 14.48 1.72 -21.19
CA GLY A 623 13.23 2.46 -21.13
C GLY A 623 12.88 3.05 -19.76
N ALA A 624 13.82 3.04 -18.80
CA ALA A 624 13.60 3.61 -17.47
C ALA A 624 13.50 5.13 -17.50
N LEU A 625 14.43 5.78 -18.18
CA LEU A 625 14.48 7.25 -18.26
C LEU A 625 13.28 7.79 -19.05
N GLU A 626 12.96 7.18 -20.18
CA GLU A 626 11.80 7.53 -21.00
C GLU A 626 10.50 7.37 -20.22
N ALA A 627 10.35 6.28 -19.46
CA ALA A 627 9.16 6.07 -18.63
C ALA A 627 9.04 7.14 -17.54
N LEU A 628 10.11 7.43 -16.81
CA LEU A 628 10.12 8.44 -15.76
C LEU A 628 9.85 9.84 -16.33
N VAL A 629 10.42 10.19 -17.49
CA VAL A 629 10.12 11.45 -18.18
C VAL A 629 8.65 11.51 -18.58
N GLN A 630 8.07 10.45 -19.12
CA GLN A 630 6.65 10.41 -19.46
C GLN A 630 5.75 10.55 -18.22
N LEU A 631 6.12 9.97 -17.08
CA LEU A 631 5.35 10.05 -15.84
C LEU A 631 5.31 11.48 -15.25
N THR A 632 6.22 12.38 -15.60
CA THR A 632 6.17 13.78 -15.17
C THR A 632 4.99 14.55 -15.75
N SER A 633 4.34 14.04 -16.80
CA SER A 633 3.13 14.60 -17.41
C SER A 633 1.83 13.87 -16.99
N SER A 634 1.88 13.01 -15.96
CA SER A 634 0.70 12.33 -15.42
C SER A 634 -0.33 13.32 -14.88
N GLN A 635 -1.62 12.97 -14.95
CA GLN A 635 -2.68 13.76 -14.31
C GLN A 635 -2.60 13.68 -12.77
N ASN A 636 -2.08 12.58 -12.24
CA ASN A 636 -1.92 12.37 -10.80
C ASN A 636 -0.66 13.08 -10.28
N GLU A 637 -0.87 13.94 -9.28
CA GLU A 637 0.21 14.74 -8.69
C GLU A 637 1.27 13.87 -8.00
N GLY A 638 0.87 12.82 -7.27
CA GLY A 638 1.78 11.89 -6.61
C GLY A 638 2.71 11.19 -7.61
N VAL A 639 2.19 10.77 -8.76
CA VAL A 639 3.00 10.18 -9.84
C VAL A 639 4.01 11.18 -10.37
N ARG A 640 3.59 12.43 -10.66
CA ARG A 640 4.51 13.49 -11.12
C ARG A 640 5.60 13.76 -10.11
N GLN A 641 5.22 13.84 -8.83
CA GLN A 641 6.15 14.12 -7.73
C GLN A 641 7.21 13.01 -7.60
N GLU A 642 6.80 11.75 -7.61
CA GLU A 642 7.74 10.64 -7.48
C GLU A 642 8.64 10.48 -8.73
N ALA A 643 8.09 10.73 -9.92
CA ALA A 643 8.86 10.70 -11.17
C ALA A 643 9.92 11.83 -11.20
N ALA A 644 9.54 13.05 -10.85
CA ALA A 644 10.49 14.17 -10.74
C ALA A 644 11.59 13.89 -9.70
N GLY A 645 11.21 13.29 -8.55
CA GLY A 645 12.18 12.89 -7.52
C GLY A 645 13.14 11.82 -7.98
N ALA A 646 12.65 10.85 -8.78
CA ALA A 646 13.51 9.83 -9.39
C ALA A 646 14.51 10.45 -10.39
N LEU A 647 14.04 11.34 -11.26
CA LEU A 647 14.89 12.06 -12.21
C LEU A 647 15.91 12.94 -11.51
N TRP A 648 15.53 13.61 -10.41
CA TRP A 648 16.46 14.36 -9.58
C TRP A 648 17.58 13.48 -9.03
N ASN A 649 17.23 12.34 -8.41
CA ASN A 649 18.23 11.41 -7.90
C ASN A 649 19.11 10.84 -9.01
N LEU A 650 18.55 10.49 -10.18
CA LEU A 650 19.29 9.99 -11.32
C LEU A 650 20.26 11.03 -11.91
N SER A 651 19.93 12.31 -11.83
CA SER A 651 20.74 13.39 -12.35
C SER A 651 22.11 13.57 -11.66
N PHE A 652 22.37 12.86 -10.56
CA PHE A 652 23.70 12.88 -9.94
C PHE A 652 24.76 12.09 -10.71
N ASP A 653 24.37 11.23 -11.64
CA ASP A 653 25.26 10.51 -12.56
C ASP A 653 25.35 11.24 -13.93
N ASP A 654 26.54 11.38 -14.48
CA ASP A 654 26.76 12.14 -15.71
C ASP A 654 26.06 11.51 -16.92
N ARG A 655 26.09 10.16 -17.03
CA ARG A 655 25.45 9.41 -18.12
C ARG A 655 23.94 9.49 -18.05
N ASN A 656 23.39 9.44 -16.82
CA ASN A 656 21.96 9.57 -16.63
C ASN A 656 21.48 10.96 -17.01
N ARG A 657 22.26 12.06 -16.73
CA ARG A 657 21.92 13.40 -17.19
C ARG A 657 21.82 13.49 -18.71
N GLU A 658 22.77 12.91 -19.43
CA GLU A 658 22.74 12.84 -20.89
C GLU A 658 21.53 12.04 -21.38
N GLY A 659 21.25 10.89 -20.76
CA GLY A 659 20.10 10.03 -21.08
C GLY A 659 18.75 10.72 -20.82
N ILE A 660 18.60 11.40 -19.68
CA ILE A 660 17.39 12.16 -19.34
C ILE A 660 17.13 13.25 -20.39
N ALA A 661 18.19 14.00 -20.77
CA ALA A 661 18.07 15.03 -21.79
C ALA A 661 17.68 14.42 -23.16
N ALA A 662 18.32 13.30 -23.55
CA ALA A 662 18.00 12.60 -24.78
C ALA A 662 16.56 12.06 -24.83
N ALA A 663 15.98 11.73 -23.66
CA ALA A 663 14.58 11.31 -23.51
C ALA A 663 13.57 12.48 -23.49
N GLY A 664 14.00 13.73 -23.71
CA GLY A 664 13.14 14.92 -23.65
C GLY A 664 12.87 15.44 -22.21
N GLY A 665 13.70 15.02 -21.26
CA GLY A 665 13.50 15.33 -19.84
C GLY A 665 13.66 16.81 -19.51
N VAL A 666 14.42 17.59 -20.28
CA VAL A 666 14.56 19.05 -20.06
C VAL A 666 13.22 19.75 -20.32
N GLU A 667 12.63 19.51 -21.50
CA GLU A 667 11.33 20.06 -21.88
C GLU A 667 10.23 19.66 -20.89
N ALA A 668 10.17 18.36 -20.56
CA ALA A 668 9.18 17.81 -19.64
C ALA A 668 9.28 18.41 -18.23
N LEU A 669 10.49 18.59 -17.69
CA LEU A 669 10.68 19.16 -16.35
C LEU A 669 10.48 20.69 -16.33
N VAL A 670 10.78 21.41 -17.41
CA VAL A 670 10.47 22.83 -17.54
C VAL A 670 8.94 23.01 -17.58
N SER A 671 8.22 22.22 -18.37
CA SER A 671 6.76 22.21 -18.41
C SER A 671 6.17 21.90 -17.03
N LEU A 672 6.70 20.87 -16.35
CA LEU A 672 6.29 20.52 -14.99
C LEU A 672 6.51 21.69 -14.01
N ALA A 673 7.65 22.37 -14.09
CA ALA A 673 7.94 23.53 -13.23
C ALA A 673 6.99 24.69 -13.47
N GLN A 674 6.49 24.89 -14.70
CA GLN A 674 5.47 25.88 -15.05
C GLN A 674 4.10 25.51 -14.49
N GLU A 675 3.72 24.23 -14.59
CA GLU A 675 2.42 23.72 -14.15
C GLU A 675 2.30 23.58 -12.63
N CYS A 676 3.40 23.30 -11.93
CA CYS A 676 3.38 22.98 -10.50
C CYS A 676 3.35 24.21 -9.56
N LEU A 677 3.28 25.43 -10.07
CA LEU A 677 3.36 26.67 -9.26
C LEU A 677 2.25 26.75 -8.17
N ASN A 678 1.12 26.10 -8.40
CA ASN A 678 0.00 26.02 -7.45
C ASN A 678 -0.19 24.59 -6.86
N ALA A 679 0.76 23.68 -7.09
CA ALA A 679 0.71 22.32 -6.60
C ALA A 679 1.33 22.20 -5.21
N SER A 680 1.44 20.96 -4.69
CA SER A 680 2.08 20.71 -3.40
C SER A 680 3.55 21.16 -3.38
N GLU A 681 4.00 21.57 -2.19
CA GLU A 681 5.39 21.96 -1.93
C GLU A 681 6.39 20.86 -2.34
N GLY A 682 6.02 19.59 -2.10
CA GLY A 682 6.85 18.44 -2.47
C GLY A 682 7.04 18.29 -3.98
N LEU A 683 6.03 18.58 -4.80
CA LEU A 683 6.16 18.55 -6.26
C LEU A 683 7.01 19.73 -6.75
N GLN A 684 6.79 20.92 -6.18
CA GLN A 684 7.58 22.11 -6.49
C GLN A 684 9.08 21.91 -6.20
N GLU A 685 9.40 21.36 -5.01
CA GLU A 685 10.77 21.05 -4.61
C GLU A 685 11.43 20.06 -5.59
N ARG A 686 10.73 18.99 -5.94
CA ARG A 686 11.29 17.93 -6.81
C ARG A 686 11.44 18.40 -8.25
N ALA A 687 10.54 19.20 -8.77
CA ALA A 687 10.65 19.78 -10.10
C ALA A 687 11.86 20.74 -10.19
N ALA A 688 12.00 21.66 -9.23
CA ALA A 688 13.16 22.55 -9.13
C ALA A 688 14.46 21.75 -8.92
N GLY A 689 14.43 20.73 -8.07
CA GLY A 689 15.58 19.87 -7.76
C GLY A 689 16.05 19.04 -8.97
N ALA A 690 15.13 18.53 -9.78
CA ALA A 690 15.47 17.83 -11.03
C ALA A 690 16.13 18.77 -12.05
N LEU A 691 15.58 19.98 -12.22
CA LEU A 691 16.20 21.02 -13.05
C LEU A 691 17.56 21.45 -12.51
N TRP A 692 17.73 21.55 -11.18
CA TRP A 692 19.02 21.81 -10.57
C TRP A 692 20.04 20.72 -10.88
N GLY A 693 19.66 19.46 -10.75
CA GLY A 693 20.54 18.33 -11.08
C GLY A 693 20.95 18.28 -12.56
N LEU A 694 20.02 18.56 -13.48
CA LEU A 694 20.29 18.60 -14.92
C LEU A 694 21.16 19.81 -15.31
N SER A 695 20.98 20.97 -14.67
CA SER A 695 21.68 22.22 -14.98
C SER A 695 23.20 22.17 -14.69
N VAL A 696 23.70 21.13 -14.07
CA VAL A 696 25.15 20.87 -13.91
C VAL A 696 25.85 20.66 -15.25
N SER A 697 25.14 20.09 -16.24
CA SER A 697 25.65 19.93 -17.61
C SER A 697 25.46 21.22 -18.40
N GLU A 698 26.50 21.65 -19.12
CA GLU A 698 26.47 22.85 -19.97
C GLU A 698 25.33 22.79 -21.00
N ALA A 699 25.25 21.69 -21.74
CA ALA A 699 24.23 21.50 -22.76
C ALA A 699 22.80 21.58 -22.17
N ASN A 700 22.59 20.93 -21.04
CA ASN A 700 21.30 20.95 -20.35
C ASN A 700 20.99 22.32 -19.77
N SER A 701 21.98 23.04 -19.22
CA SER A 701 21.81 24.40 -18.70
C SER A 701 21.35 25.34 -19.80
N MET A 702 21.98 25.27 -20.98
CA MET A 702 21.55 26.05 -22.13
C MET A 702 20.17 25.70 -22.62
N ALA A 703 19.86 24.39 -22.70
CA ALA A 703 18.53 23.89 -23.08
C ALA A 703 17.43 24.40 -22.11
N ILE A 704 17.66 24.30 -20.78
CA ILE A 704 16.71 24.79 -19.77
C ILE A 704 16.43 26.30 -19.98
N GLY A 705 17.47 27.09 -20.30
CA GLY A 705 17.28 28.52 -20.61
C GLY A 705 16.48 28.75 -21.89
N GLN A 706 16.75 27.98 -22.95
CA GLN A 706 16.07 28.07 -24.23
C GLN A 706 14.59 27.66 -24.16
N GLU A 707 14.28 26.64 -23.35
CA GLU A 707 12.92 26.16 -23.11
C GLU A 707 12.13 27.06 -22.13
N GLY A 708 12.70 28.17 -21.67
CA GLY A 708 12.02 29.11 -20.79
C GLY A 708 11.96 28.71 -19.31
N GLY A 709 12.87 27.82 -18.87
CA GLY A 709 12.93 27.36 -17.49
C GLY A 709 13.34 28.39 -16.44
N VAL A 710 13.85 29.56 -16.87
CA VAL A 710 14.25 30.64 -15.96
C VAL A 710 13.05 31.25 -15.23
N ALA A 711 11.96 31.56 -15.92
CA ALA A 711 10.78 32.20 -15.34
C ALA A 711 10.11 31.36 -14.23
N PRO A 712 9.79 30.03 -14.43
CA PRO A 712 9.23 29.24 -13.36
C PRO A 712 10.20 29.07 -12.19
N LEU A 713 11.51 28.93 -12.42
CA LEU A 713 12.49 28.84 -11.33
C LEU A 713 12.56 30.12 -10.51
N LEU A 714 12.40 31.29 -11.13
CA LEU A 714 12.33 32.57 -10.43
C LEU A 714 11.05 32.69 -9.59
N THR A 715 9.95 32.13 -10.06
CA THR A 715 8.71 32.06 -9.29
C THR A 715 8.86 31.11 -8.09
N LEU A 716 9.41 29.89 -8.28
CA LEU A 716 9.71 28.98 -7.20
C LEU A 716 10.73 29.54 -6.20
N ALA A 717 11.69 30.34 -6.63
CA ALA A 717 12.62 31.05 -5.76
C ALA A 717 11.93 32.13 -4.88
N GLN A 718 10.67 32.46 -5.14
CA GLN A 718 9.86 33.35 -4.31
C GLN A 718 8.98 32.62 -3.31
N SER A 719 8.98 31.25 -3.31
CA SER A 719 8.24 30.44 -2.35
C SER A 719 8.66 30.75 -0.91
N ASP A 720 7.68 30.77 -0.01
CA ASP A 720 7.93 30.88 1.43
C ASP A 720 8.48 29.58 2.04
N VAL A 721 8.41 28.47 1.29
CA VAL A 721 8.92 27.15 1.71
C VAL A 721 10.42 27.08 1.45
N GLU A 722 11.18 26.86 2.51
CA GLU A 722 12.65 26.89 2.49
C GLU A 722 13.25 25.90 1.49
N ASP A 723 12.74 24.67 1.44
CA ASP A 723 13.27 23.62 0.56
C ASP A 723 12.99 23.93 -0.94
N VAL A 724 11.86 24.56 -1.25
CA VAL A 724 11.50 24.96 -2.63
C VAL A 724 12.40 26.08 -3.12
N HIS A 725 12.51 27.18 -2.35
CA HIS A 725 13.36 28.30 -2.80
C HIS A 725 14.85 27.96 -2.74
N GLU A 726 15.30 27.06 -1.88
CA GLU A 726 16.67 26.58 -1.86
C GLU A 726 17.03 25.80 -3.13
N THR A 727 16.18 24.84 -3.54
CA THR A 727 16.40 24.07 -4.78
C THR A 727 16.35 24.96 -6.03
N ALA A 728 15.40 25.91 -6.07
CA ALA A 728 15.31 26.88 -7.16
C ALA A 728 16.55 27.81 -7.23
N ALA A 729 17.06 28.26 -6.07
CA ALA A 729 18.29 29.04 -6.02
C ALA A 729 19.51 28.26 -6.53
N GLY A 730 19.57 26.94 -6.25
CA GLY A 730 20.61 26.06 -6.76
C GLY A 730 20.57 25.93 -8.28
N ALA A 731 19.37 25.73 -8.85
CA ALA A 731 19.19 25.70 -10.29
C ALA A 731 19.60 27.03 -10.95
N LEU A 732 19.14 28.16 -10.39
CA LEU A 732 19.49 29.51 -10.90
C LEU A 732 20.99 29.78 -10.77
N TRP A 733 21.68 29.32 -9.74
CA TRP A 733 23.12 29.41 -9.63
C TRP A 733 23.84 28.71 -10.79
N ASN A 734 23.47 27.46 -11.09
CA ASN A 734 24.07 26.74 -12.22
C ASN A 734 23.76 27.43 -13.57
N LEU A 735 22.50 27.86 -13.76
CA LEU A 735 22.10 28.60 -14.98
C LEU A 735 22.89 29.90 -15.16
N ALA A 736 23.14 30.66 -14.10
CA ALA A 736 23.90 31.89 -14.12
C ALA A 736 25.40 31.70 -14.51
N PHE A 737 25.88 30.47 -14.54
CA PHE A 737 27.22 30.15 -15.02
C PHE A 737 27.40 30.52 -16.50
N TYR A 738 26.35 30.39 -17.31
CA TYR A 738 26.35 30.73 -18.73
C TYR A 738 25.79 32.13 -18.95
N SER A 739 26.54 32.95 -19.70
CA SER A 739 26.23 34.35 -19.86
C SER A 739 24.90 34.61 -20.56
N GLY A 740 24.43 33.76 -21.45
CA GLY A 740 23.10 33.83 -22.06
C GLY A 740 21.98 33.68 -21.03
N ASN A 741 22.09 32.66 -20.19
CA ASN A 741 21.12 32.43 -19.11
C ASN A 741 21.21 33.52 -18.04
N ALA A 742 22.41 34.01 -17.73
CA ALA A 742 22.62 35.13 -16.81
C ALA A 742 21.89 36.41 -17.30
N LEU A 743 21.95 36.68 -18.59
CA LEU A 743 21.20 37.79 -19.20
C LEU A 743 19.70 37.58 -19.12
N CYS A 744 19.21 36.37 -19.44
CA CYS A 744 17.81 36.00 -19.31
C CYS A 744 17.29 36.17 -17.87
N ILE A 745 18.07 35.75 -16.84
CA ILE A 745 17.71 35.95 -15.43
C ILE A 745 17.56 37.48 -15.11
N VAL A 746 18.41 38.34 -15.70
CA VAL A 746 18.28 39.81 -15.53
C VAL A 746 17.03 40.34 -16.21
N GLU A 747 16.76 39.90 -17.45
CA GLU A 747 15.61 40.31 -18.26
C GLU A 747 14.28 39.92 -17.64
N GLU A 748 14.20 38.73 -17.02
CA GLU A 748 13.04 38.22 -16.30
C GLU A 748 12.91 38.80 -14.87
N GLY A 749 13.76 39.76 -14.49
CA GLY A 749 13.69 40.43 -13.19
C GLY A 749 14.21 39.58 -12.01
N GLY A 750 15.09 38.61 -12.25
CA GLY A 750 15.59 37.68 -11.22
C GLY A 750 16.54 38.32 -10.21
N VAL A 751 17.19 39.50 -10.53
CA VAL A 751 18.14 40.13 -9.60
C VAL A 751 17.50 40.53 -8.26
N PRO A 752 16.35 41.23 -8.21
CA PRO A 752 15.67 41.52 -6.95
C PRO A 752 15.30 40.26 -6.16
N ILE A 753 14.92 39.17 -6.83
CA ILE A 753 14.54 37.89 -6.20
C ILE A 753 15.77 37.26 -5.54
N LEU A 754 16.88 37.11 -6.28
CA LEU A 754 18.12 36.56 -5.75
C LEU A 754 18.71 37.44 -4.64
N VAL A 755 18.58 38.74 -4.74
CA VAL A 755 18.97 39.71 -3.68
C VAL A 755 18.13 39.51 -2.42
N ARG A 756 16.81 39.30 -2.55
CA ARG A 756 15.94 38.99 -1.41
C ARG A 756 16.37 37.67 -0.74
N LEU A 757 16.56 36.60 -1.51
CA LEU A 757 17.05 35.31 -0.96
C LEU A 757 18.40 35.48 -0.28
N CYS A 758 19.35 36.13 -0.91
CA CYS A 758 20.68 36.38 -0.37
C CYS A 758 20.65 37.14 0.99
N SER A 759 19.68 38.03 1.18
CA SER A 759 19.57 38.90 2.37
C SER A 759 18.71 38.31 3.49
N SER A 760 17.59 37.65 3.15
CA SER A 760 16.52 37.37 4.10
C SER A 760 16.08 35.90 4.19
N SER A 761 16.59 34.99 3.35
CA SER A 761 16.25 33.56 3.50
C SER A 761 16.77 33.03 4.84
N GLY A 762 15.98 32.15 5.49
CA GLY A 762 16.37 31.38 6.66
C GLY A 762 17.49 30.36 6.35
N SER A 763 17.48 29.80 5.12
CA SER A 763 18.51 28.89 4.66
C SER A 763 19.83 29.56 4.38
N LYS A 764 20.90 29.20 5.09
CA LYS A 764 22.28 29.62 4.79
C LYS A 764 22.69 29.16 3.39
N MET A 765 22.20 28.00 2.97
CA MET A 765 22.50 27.42 1.67
C MET A 765 21.85 28.22 0.52
N ALA A 766 20.56 28.57 0.64
CA ALA A 766 19.87 29.41 -0.32
C ALA A 766 20.53 30.80 -0.45
N ARG A 767 20.90 31.39 0.69
CA ARG A 767 21.67 32.67 0.70
C ARG A 767 23.01 32.55 -0.02
N PHE A 768 23.75 31.46 0.22
CA PHE A 768 25.03 31.17 -0.41
C PHE A 768 24.88 31.01 -1.93
N MET A 769 23.98 30.13 -2.38
CA MET A 769 23.77 29.90 -3.81
C MET A 769 23.28 31.14 -4.53
N SER A 770 22.39 31.92 -3.92
CA SER A 770 21.95 33.23 -4.48
C SER A 770 23.09 34.22 -4.60
N ALA A 771 24.00 34.31 -3.61
CA ALA A 771 25.19 35.14 -3.67
C ALA A 771 26.14 34.72 -4.80
N LEU A 772 26.30 33.42 -5.01
CA LEU A 772 27.12 32.85 -6.11
C LEU A 772 26.48 33.12 -7.48
N ALA A 773 25.16 32.95 -7.61
CA ALA A 773 24.43 33.30 -8.83
C ALA A 773 24.65 34.77 -9.21
N LEU A 774 24.43 35.67 -8.26
CA LEU A 774 24.68 37.09 -8.45
C LEU A 774 26.14 37.38 -8.79
N ALA A 775 27.10 36.67 -8.17
CA ALA A 775 28.51 36.85 -8.47
C ALA A 775 28.87 36.39 -9.90
N TYR A 776 28.29 35.30 -10.39
CA TYR A 776 28.46 34.82 -11.77
C TYR A 776 27.84 35.76 -12.78
N MET A 777 26.67 36.37 -12.50
CA MET A 777 26.01 37.30 -13.39
C MET A 777 26.85 38.59 -13.59
N PHE A 778 27.58 39.04 -12.56
CA PHE A 778 28.25 40.31 -12.58
C PHE A 778 29.79 40.27 -12.50
N ASP A 779 30.41 39.10 -12.85
CA ASP A 779 31.86 38.94 -12.88
C ASP A 779 32.56 39.59 -14.14
N GLY A 780 31.73 40.12 -15.10
CA GLY A 780 32.12 40.75 -16.32
C GLY A 780 31.86 39.97 -17.62
N ARG A 781 31.55 38.65 -17.51
CA ARG A 781 31.32 37.80 -18.71
C ARG A 781 29.99 38.09 -19.41
N MET A 782 28.97 38.48 -18.67
CA MET A 782 27.66 38.82 -19.22
C MET A 782 27.72 40.11 -20.08
N ASP A 783 28.62 41.05 -19.75
CA ASP A 783 28.76 42.30 -20.46
C ASP A 783 29.21 42.11 -21.91
N GLU A 784 30.03 41.10 -22.18
CA GLU A 784 30.48 40.73 -23.53
C GLU A 784 29.30 40.28 -24.42
N VAL A 785 28.36 39.51 -23.88
CA VAL A 785 27.17 39.05 -24.60
C VAL A 785 26.16 40.17 -24.81
N ALA A 786 25.93 41.01 -23.79
CA ALA A 786 25.04 42.16 -23.90
C ALA A 786 25.47 43.17 -24.98
N LEU A 787 26.79 43.33 -25.21
CA LEU A 787 27.33 44.16 -26.26
C LEU A 787 27.10 43.58 -27.68
N VAL A 788 27.09 42.27 -27.83
CA VAL A 788 26.86 41.60 -29.13
C VAL A 788 25.38 41.56 -29.48
N GLY A 789 24.49 41.46 -28.49
CA GLY A 789 23.02 41.37 -28.68
C GLY A 789 22.36 42.71 -29.14
N THR A 790 23.01 43.87 -28.99
CA THR A 790 22.48 45.16 -29.38
C THR A 790 22.47 45.43 -30.90
N SER A 791 22.94 44.45 -31.70
CA SER A 791 23.00 44.57 -33.18
C SER A 791 21.82 43.91 -33.90
N SER A 792 20.90 43.25 -33.21
CA SER A 792 19.65 42.69 -33.80
C SER A 792 18.44 43.51 -33.33
N GLU A 793 17.79 44.16 -34.31
CA GLU A 793 16.51 44.89 -34.14
C GLU A 793 15.39 43.93 -33.71
N GLY A 794 15.10 43.86 -32.41
CA GLY A 794 13.97 43.13 -31.86
C GLY A 794 13.82 43.38 -30.37
N SER A 795 12.96 44.38 -30.02
CA SER A 795 12.28 44.56 -28.74
C SER A 795 13.02 44.08 -27.47
N SER A 796 14.13 44.72 -27.11
CA SER A 796 14.71 44.56 -25.79
C SER A 796 14.01 45.53 -24.82
N LYS A 797 13.35 45.00 -23.77
CA LYS A 797 13.07 45.79 -22.57
C LYS A 797 14.41 46.42 -22.13
N SER A 798 14.52 47.76 -22.06
CA SER A 798 15.75 48.43 -21.64
C SER A 798 16.02 48.11 -20.15
N VAL A 799 16.74 47.03 -19.90
CA VAL A 799 17.08 46.60 -18.53
C VAL A 799 18.24 47.43 -18.02
N ASN A 800 18.08 48.05 -16.85
CA ASN A 800 19.16 48.81 -16.21
C ASN A 800 20.17 47.81 -15.57
N VAL A 801 21.04 47.23 -16.40
CA VAL A 801 22.08 46.28 -15.98
C VAL A 801 23.01 46.87 -14.94
N GLU A 802 23.37 48.16 -15.05
CA GLU A 802 24.26 48.81 -14.09
C GLU A 802 23.60 49.06 -12.73
N GLY A 803 22.29 49.34 -12.72
CA GLY A 803 21.50 49.42 -11.49
C GLY A 803 21.41 48.04 -10.79
N ALA A 804 21.16 46.98 -11.57
CA ALA A 804 21.13 45.60 -11.10
C ALA A 804 22.50 45.18 -10.54
N ARG A 805 23.59 45.51 -11.23
CA ARG A 805 24.97 45.23 -10.77
C ARG A 805 25.24 45.86 -9.40
N ARG A 806 24.93 47.18 -9.26
CA ARG A 806 25.15 47.88 -7.97
C ARG A 806 24.35 47.24 -6.83
N MET A 807 23.09 46.87 -7.11
CA MET A 807 22.24 46.19 -6.14
C MET A 807 22.85 44.83 -5.75
N ALA A 808 23.22 43.98 -6.70
CA ALA A 808 23.82 42.68 -6.48
C ALA A 808 25.11 42.79 -5.65
N LEU A 809 26.05 43.61 -6.04
CA LEU A 809 27.33 43.77 -5.32
C LEU A 809 27.14 44.26 -3.89
N LYS A 810 26.19 45.15 -3.63
CA LYS A 810 25.83 45.59 -2.27
C LYS A 810 25.39 44.43 -1.40
N HIS A 811 24.50 43.56 -1.92
CA HIS A 811 23.92 42.46 -1.14
C HIS A 811 24.87 41.26 -1.00
N ILE A 812 25.71 40.98 -2.00
CA ILE A 812 26.85 40.05 -1.85
C ILE A 812 27.78 40.51 -0.73
N GLN A 813 28.06 41.85 -0.66
CA GLN A 813 28.87 42.42 0.41
C GLN A 813 28.22 42.20 1.78
N THR A 814 26.94 42.48 1.91
CA THR A 814 26.18 42.24 3.17
C THR A 814 26.22 40.79 3.56
N PHE A 815 26.04 39.89 2.61
CA PHE A 815 26.12 38.43 2.85
C PHE A 815 27.50 38.03 3.37
N VAL A 816 28.59 38.43 2.71
CA VAL A 816 29.94 38.10 3.15
C VAL A 816 30.23 38.66 4.55
N LEU A 817 29.74 39.86 4.85
CA LEU A 817 29.92 40.51 6.15
C LEU A 817 29.16 39.79 7.28
N THR A 818 28.07 39.06 6.99
CA THR A 818 27.37 38.26 8.02
C THR A 818 28.22 37.13 8.61
N PHE A 819 29.27 36.74 7.90
CA PHE A 819 30.24 35.73 8.35
C PHE A 819 31.56 36.36 8.90
N SER A 820 31.64 37.68 9.00
CA SER A 820 32.88 38.40 9.33
C SER A 820 32.73 39.16 10.65
N ASP A 821 33.36 38.63 11.72
CA ASP A 821 33.55 39.42 12.94
C ASP A 821 34.71 40.41 12.73
N PRO A 822 34.47 41.72 12.78
CA PRO A 822 35.52 42.71 12.44
C PRO A 822 36.74 42.62 13.33
N GLN A 823 36.59 42.28 14.62
CA GLN A 823 37.71 42.20 15.57
C GLN A 823 38.55 40.94 15.31
N VAL A 824 37.90 39.81 15.15
CA VAL A 824 38.54 38.52 14.88
C VAL A 824 39.26 38.53 13.54
N PHE A 825 38.60 39.08 12.51
CA PHE A 825 39.18 39.21 11.15
C PHE A 825 40.33 40.16 11.06
N THR A 826 40.30 41.29 11.78
CA THR A 826 41.42 42.22 11.84
C THR A 826 42.63 41.56 12.46
N THR A 827 42.45 40.85 13.58
CA THR A 827 43.52 40.11 14.26
C THR A 827 44.08 39.00 13.37
N ALA A 828 43.22 38.23 12.71
CA ALA A 828 43.60 37.15 11.79
C ALA A 828 44.29 37.68 10.52
N SER A 829 43.98 38.92 10.09
CA SER A 829 44.63 39.54 8.91
C SER A 829 46.08 39.91 9.17
N THR A 830 46.44 40.19 10.41
CA THR A 830 47.82 40.57 10.82
C THR A 830 48.61 39.42 11.40
N SER A 831 47.94 38.38 11.92
CA SER A 831 48.55 37.19 12.56
C SER A 831 48.51 36.02 11.60
N SER A 832 49.62 35.26 11.52
CA SER A 832 49.69 33.99 10.81
C SER A 832 49.40 32.77 11.73
N ALA A 833 48.82 33.00 12.89
CA ALA A 833 48.49 31.94 13.85
C ALA A 833 47.46 30.95 13.30
N SER A 834 47.86 29.73 13.14
CA SER A 834 47.01 28.64 12.58
C SER A 834 45.69 28.42 13.34
N ALA A 835 45.72 28.63 14.69
CA ALA A 835 44.58 28.48 15.58
C ALA A 835 43.45 29.51 15.25
N ALA A 836 43.83 30.79 15.04
CA ALA A 836 42.84 31.82 14.72
C ALA A 836 42.14 31.57 13.35
N LEU A 837 42.88 31.11 12.33
CA LEU A 837 42.34 30.76 11.04
C LEU A 837 41.42 29.52 11.13
N SER A 838 41.73 28.56 12.01
CA SER A 838 40.84 27.40 12.24
C SER A 838 39.52 27.80 12.87
N GLN A 839 39.57 28.62 13.91
CA GLN A 839 38.39 29.12 14.59
C GLN A 839 37.45 29.87 13.65
N ILE A 840 38.01 30.69 12.73
CA ILE A 840 37.21 31.36 11.73
C ILE A 840 36.62 30.36 10.74
N ALA A 841 37.41 29.40 10.25
CA ALA A 841 36.92 28.40 9.30
C ALA A 841 35.72 27.62 9.85
N ASP A 842 35.80 27.23 11.13
CA ASP A 842 34.71 26.53 11.79
C ASP A 842 33.47 27.42 12.00
N ALA A 843 33.65 28.69 12.31
CA ALA A 843 32.54 29.63 12.50
C ALA A 843 31.79 30.01 11.20
N VAL A 844 32.49 30.05 10.07
CA VAL A 844 31.91 30.43 8.76
C VAL A 844 31.46 29.24 7.91
N PHE A 845 31.61 28.02 8.39
CA PHE A 845 31.29 26.84 7.66
C PHE A 845 29.78 26.65 7.43
N ILE A 846 29.42 26.41 6.18
CA ILE A 846 28.07 26.01 5.76
C ILE A 846 28.14 24.51 5.43
N GLN A 847 27.58 23.67 6.29
CA GLN A 847 27.75 22.23 6.21
C GLN A 847 27.25 21.66 4.86
N GLU A 848 26.13 22.15 4.38
CA GLU A 848 25.50 21.75 3.13
C GLU A 848 26.37 22.13 1.91
N ALA A 849 27.06 23.26 1.96
CA ALA A 849 27.95 23.69 0.89
C ALA A 849 29.18 22.78 0.71
N GLY A 850 29.66 22.16 1.79
CA GLY A 850 30.73 21.15 1.75
C GLY A 850 30.37 19.86 0.99
N HIS A 851 29.10 19.64 0.71
CA HIS A 851 28.59 18.49 -0.05
C HIS A 851 28.36 18.78 -1.54
N LEU A 852 28.52 20.01 -1.99
CA LEU A 852 28.45 20.38 -3.41
C LEU A 852 29.69 19.85 -4.14
N ARG A 853 29.49 19.35 -5.36
CA ARG A 853 30.58 18.94 -6.24
C ARG A 853 30.71 19.94 -7.39
N CYS A 854 31.79 20.74 -7.38
CA CYS A 854 32.09 21.65 -8.45
C CYS A 854 32.93 21.02 -9.54
N SER A 855 32.70 21.47 -10.77
CA SER A 855 33.50 21.13 -11.94
C SER A 855 34.83 21.88 -11.98
N GLY A 856 35.75 21.41 -12.83
CA GLY A 856 37.01 22.15 -13.08
C GLY A 856 36.77 23.55 -13.65
N ALA A 857 35.71 23.74 -14.45
CA ALA A 857 35.35 25.05 -15.05
C ALA A 857 34.86 26.02 -13.98
N GLU A 858 34.01 25.57 -13.03
CA GLU A 858 33.54 26.42 -11.92
C GLU A 858 34.69 26.81 -10.99
N ILE A 859 35.56 25.87 -10.62
CA ILE A 859 36.73 26.15 -9.81
C ILE A 859 37.65 27.17 -10.54
N ALA A 860 37.88 26.98 -11.85
CA ALA A 860 38.68 27.94 -12.65
C ALA A 860 38.04 29.34 -12.70
N ARG A 861 36.70 29.43 -12.75
CA ARG A 861 35.96 30.69 -12.71
C ARG A 861 36.13 31.40 -11.36
N PHE A 862 36.03 30.68 -10.25
CA PHE A 862 36.32 31.26 -8.93
C PHE A 862 37.76 31.76 -8.80
N VAL A 863 38.73 30.98 -9.35
CA VAL A 863 40.13 31.41 -9.36
C VAL A 863 40.34 32.68 -10.25
N ALA A 864 39.61 32.82 -11.36
CA ALA A 864 39.60 34.03 -12.17
C ALA A 864 38.98 35.22 -11.43
N MET A 865 37.84 35.00 -10.72
CA MET A 865 37.20 36.03 -9.91
C MET A 865 38.08 36.55 -8.76
N LEU A 866 39.02 35.79 -8.25
CA LEU A 866 40.03 36.28 -7.28
C LEU A 866 40.90 37.44 -7.86
N ARG A 867 40.92 37.65 -9.19
CA ARG A 867 41.62 38.72 -9.88
C ARG A 867 40.69 39.88 -10.31
N ASN A 868 39.39 39.76 -10.03
CA ASN A 868 38.40 40.74 -10.45
C ASN A 868 38.68 42.12 -9.81
N PRO A 869 38.49 43.22 -10.54
CA PRO A 869 38.67 44.57 -10.00
C PRO A 869 37.78 44.87 -8.78
N ALA A 870 36.55 44.36 -8.75
CA ALA A 870 35.63 44.49 -7.62
C ALA A 870 36.10 43.66 -6.41
N SER A 871 36.43 44.34 -5.31
CA SER A 871 36.92 43.73 -4.07
C SER A 871 35.93 42.72 -3.47
N ILE A 872 34.64 42.97 -3.65
CA ILE A 872 33.58 42.10 -3.11
C ILE A 872 33.47 40.78 -3.85
N LEU A 873 33.67 40.77 -5.17
CA LEU A 873 33.71 39.51 -5.95
C LEU A 873 34.93 38.69 -5.58
N ARG A 874 36.07 39.30 -5.27
CA ARG A 874 37.24 38.58 -4.74
C ARG A 874 36.94 37.96 -3.39
N ALA A 875 36.25 38.65 -2.49
CA ALA A 875 35.88 38.16 -1.19
C ALA A 875 34.87 36.99 -1.30
N CYS A 876 33.85 37.12 -2.15
CA CYS A 876 32.87 36.09 -2.44
C CYS A 876 33.51 34.82 -3.02
N ALA A 877 34.42 34.97 -3.99
CA ALA A 877 35.15 33.85 -4.58
C ALA A 877 36.04 33.12 -3.54
N ALA A 878 36.76 33.90 -2.70
CA ALA A 878 37.56 33.33 -1.63
C ALA A 878 36.68 32.57 -0.58
N PHE A 879 35.51 33.12 -0.26
CA PHE A 879 34.55 32.50 0.63
C PHE A 879 33.99 31.17 0.03
N ALA A 880 33.65 31.19 -1.25
CA ALA A 880 33.19 29.98 -1.96
C ALA A 880 34.26 28.85 -1.95
N LEU A 881 35.50 29.21 -2.31
CA LEU A 881 36.62 28.27 -2.32
C LEU A 881 36.91 27.73 -0.91
N LEU A 882 36.70 28.54 0.15
CA LEU A 882 36.81 28.09 1.53
C LEU A 882 35.79 26.98 1.80
N GLN A 883 34.49 27.20 1.48
CA GLN A 883 33.41 26.21 1.71
C GLN A 883 33.73 24.88 1.01
N PHE A 884 34.28 24.92 -0.17
CA PHE A 884 34.60 23.71 -0.98
C PHE A 884 35.86 22.97 -0.54
N THR A 885 36.74 23.61 0.25
CA THR A 885 38.04 23.03 0.64
C THR A 885 38.17 22.68 2.12
N ILE A 886 37.15 22.91 2.93
CA ILE A 886 37.17 22.62 4.36
C ILE A 886 37.48 21.12 4.58
N PRO A 887 38.44 20.78 5.46
CA PRO A 887 38.70 19.39 5.82
C PRO A 887 37.45 18.71 6.38
N GLY A 888 37.17 17.50 5.90
CA GLY A 888 35.92 16.79 6.25
C GLY A 888 34.75 17.00 5.30
N GLY A 889 34.81 17.97 4.38
CA GLY A 889 33.86 18.13 3.29
C GLY A 889 33.94 16.94 2.30
N ARG A 890 32.79 16.44 1.86
CA ARG A 890 32.66 15.22 1.02
C ARG A 890 33.54 15.25 -0.23
N HIS A 891 33.69 16.42 -0.85
CA HIS A 891 34.45 16.61 -2.10
C HIS A 891 35.70 17.48 -1.91
N ALA A 892 36.10 17.77 -0.67
CA ALA A 892 37.19 18.69 -0.39
C ALA A 892 38.52 18.29 -1.04
N VAL A 893 38.87 17.00 -1.03
CA VAL A 893 40.08 16.46 -1.67
C VAL A 893 40.01 16.64 -3.20
N HIS A 894 38.85 16.37 -3.81
CA HIS A 894 38.63 16.57 -5.23
C HIS A 894 38.80 18.05 -5.61
N HIS A 895 38.18 18.96 -4.87
CA HIS A 895 38.30 20.39 -5.14
C HIS A 895 39.72 20.94 -4.91
N ALA A 896 40.42 20.43 -3.88
CA ALA A 896 41.83 20.75 -3.66
C ALA A 896 42.69 20.33 -4.85
N GLY A 897 42.44 19.17 -5.42
CA GLY A 897 43.12 18.71 -6.65
C GLY A 897 42.83 19.58 -7.86
N LEU A 898 41.57 20.01 -8.04
CA LEU A 898 41.21 20.96 -9.13
C LEU A 898 41.87 22.32 -8.94
N LEU A 899 41.91 22.84 -7.73
CA LEU A 899 42.60 24.11 -7.41
C LEU A 899 44.11 24.02 -7.68
N GLN A 900 44.73 22.92 -7.39
CA GLN A 900 46.14 22.69 -7.73
C GLN A 900 46.38 22.71 -9.24
N LYS A 901 45.56 21.99 -10.01
CA LYS A 901 45.62 21.96 -11.48
C LYS A 901 45.39 23.33 -12.09
N ALA A 902 44.51 24.14 -11.47
CA ALA A 902 44.23 25.54 -11.88
C ALA A 902 45.33 26.52 -11.46
N GLY A 903 46.40 26.09 -10.78
CA GLY A 903 47.44 26.97 -10.25
C GLY A 903 46.98 28.00 -9.24
N ALA A 904 45.91 27.67 -8.49
CA ALA A 904 45.22 28.59 -7.58
C ALA A 904 46.11 29.14 -6.45
N ALA A 905 47.05 28.35 -5.96
CA ALA A 905 47.95 28.73 -4.85
C ALA A 905 48.67 30.05 -5.10
N ARG A 906 49.13 30.30 -6.29
CA ARG A 906 49.78 31.59 -6.68
C ARG A 906 48.78 32.72 -6.61
N VAL A 907 47.57 32.54 -7.12
CA VAL A 907 46.51 33.57 -7.14
C VAL A 907 46.03 33.89 -5.73
N LEU A 908 45.83 32.86 -4.91
CA LEU A 908 45.43 33.00 -3.51
C LEU A 908 46.47 33.74 -2.68
N ARG A 909 47.78 33.44 -2.87
CA ARG A 909 48.85 34.21 -2.19
C ARG A 909 48.85 35.68 -2.63
N ALA A 910 48.64 35.94 -3.91
CA ALA A 910 48.51 37.31 -4.40
C ALA A 910 47.29 38.04 -3.84
N ALA A 911 46.13 37.38 -3.76
CA ALA A 911 44.91 37.91 -3.15
C ALA A 911 45.08 38.16 -1.65
N ALA A 912 45.75 37.26 -0.91
CA ALA A 912 46.04 37.42 0.51
C ALA A 912 47.01 38.59 0.82
N ALA A 913 47.93 38.96 -0.13
CA ALA A 913 48.93 40.00 0.02
C ALA A 913 48.49 41.38 -0.56
N ALA A 914 47.44 41.42 -1.39
CA ALA A 914 47.04 42.62 -2.11
C ALA A 914 46.57 43.74 -1.14
N THR A 915 47.12 44.97 -1.31
CA THR A 915 46.75 46.13 -0.51
C THR A 915 45.31 46.58 -0.79
N THR A 916 44.81 46.32 -2.02
CA THR A 916 43.44 46.66 -2.48
C THR A 916 42.40 45.59 -2.15
N ALA A 917 42.78 44.44 -1.54
CA ALA A 917 41.84 43.42 -1.14
C ALA A 917 41.19 43.76 0.23
N SER A 918 39.90 43.43 0.39
CA SER A 918 39.22 43.57 1.67
C SER A 918 39.83 42.59 2.70
N ILE A 919 39.58 42.85 3.97
CA ILE A 919 40.08 42.03 5.07
C ILE A 919 39.54 40.59 4.94
N GLU A 920 38.27 40.44 4.56
CA GLU A 920 37.59 39.16 4.36
C GLU A 920 38.27 38.34 3.25
N ALA A 921 38.51 38.96 2.09
CA ALA A 921 39.20 38.31 0.96
C ALA A 921 40.57 37.77 1.37
N LYS A 922 41.33 38.55 2.18
CA LYS A 922 42.66 38.13 2.69
C LYS A 922 42.57 36.96 3.63
N VAL A 923 41.66 37.01 4.59
CA VAL A 923 41.49 35.96 5.60
C VAL A 923 41.02 34.68 4.97
N PHE A 924 39.97 34.72 4.13
CA PHE A 924 39.44 33.53 3.44
C PHE A 924 40.48 32.93 2.50
N ALA A 925 41.23 33.70 1.74
CA ALA A 925 42.31 33.18 0.88
C ALA A 925 43.41 32.48 1.67
N ARG A 926 43.74 32.94 2.89
CA ARG A 926 44.69 32.27 3.80
C ARG A 926 44.16 30.95 4.32
N ILE A 927 42.87 30.91 4.67
CA ILE A 927 42.23 29.66 5.09
C ILE A 927 42.23 28.63 3.96
N VAL A 928 41.89 29.05 2.73
CA VAL A 928 41.98 28.16 1.54
C VAL A 928 43.38 27.62 1.35
N LEU A 929 44.41 28.45 1.45
CA LEU A 929 45.80 28.03 1.32
C LEU A 929 46.18 26.98 2.38
N ARG A 930 45.77 27.19 3.64
CA ARG A 930 45.98 26.23 4.72
C ARG A 930 45.25 24.91 4.44
N ASN A 931 44.00 24.97 3.96
CA ASN A 931 43.25 23.79 3.61
C ASN A 931 43.92 22.97 2.49
N LEU A 932 44.49 23.67 1.48
CA LEU A 932 45.25 23.03 0.41
C LEU A 932 46.53 22.34 0.96
N GLU A 933 47.24 22.96 1.90
CA GLU A 933 48.41 22.35 2.59
C GLU A 933 48.01 21.10 3.36
N HIS A 934 46.89 21.17 4.10
CA HIS A 934 46.34 20.03 4.84
C HIS A 934 46.05 18.81 3.92
N HIS A 935 45.40 19.07 2.77
CA HIS A 935 45.08 17.99 1.82
C HIS A 935 46.33 17.46 1.08
N GLN A 936 47.43 18.21 1.00
CA GLN A 936 48.72 17.73 0.45
C GLN A 936 49.42 16.79 1.41
N THR A 937 49.44 17.13 2.73
CA THR A 937 50.08 16.29 3.76
C THR A 937 49.36 14.97 4.01
N GLY A 938 48.01 14.93 3.88
CA GLY A 938 47.17 13.72 4.04
C GLY A 938 47.27 12.71 2.88
N THR A 939 47.81 13.11 1.72
CA THR A 939 48.00 12.21 0.56
C THR A 939 49.40 11.57 0.53
N SER A 940 50.30 11.92 1.44
CA SER A 940 51.66 11.39 1.54
C SER A 940 51.83 10.35 2.65
N THR A 941 50.79 9.98 3.36
CA THR A 941 50.69 8.84 4.29
C THR A 941 49.73 7.80 3.76
#